data_0b723fb175ef0f01da02ae4d46c3ea81
#
_entry.id   0b723fb175ef0f01da02ae4d46c3ea81
#
_cell.length_a   1.000
_cell.length_b   1.000
_cell.length_c   1.000
_cell.angle_alpha   90.00
_cell.angle_beta   90.00
_cell.angle_gamma   90.00
#
_symmetry.space_group_name_H-M   'P 1'
#
loop_
_entity.id
_entity.type
_entity.pdbx_description
1 polymer ?
#
loop_
_entity_poly.entity_id
_entity_poly.type
_entity_poly.pdbx_seq_one_letter_code
_entity_poly.pdbx_strand_id
1 'polypeptide(L)'
;MKKKILIALFTVILSSFFIVSLASKDNKQSGKDVATQNTNIMINSPLFTAKEDYAKKPAQNISFVTEEIKFEKVSTVGNFELWIDKTEGKNGTGAIRVVNTETGYVWCSDVPNYTVDSGSVRRQMKSSILMVYTSKDKPRGFTPNYTADSDITLNIECKANVITYKVDNTKAKIKFTYTVTLTESGIQFDLSKDSINEYGAEGAKKNILKQITVFPYLGTTINKEMPGYVFIPSGNGALVRYSSDSILNSSGFTARYYGSDENYLGNNEADILSLPVYGLVHGVNQDAVITRIKSGSAMASLTYVPAVGTNPFNRVYNTFTYREATSISIPGGSKVDVYDEELCNENISVSYSFLANENANYVGMARKYQNDLVTEKVLTANTQSGSTNVHVDVFGGEMESGILFDKFVKMTTTDQLVKINNELTDSLDNHLMYTLRGFYKGGYSNQTYSNTKFNSKLGSLSDLEGLDYSLYYNPVESYNEKLDYPTNVLVSMDNKEHYVELEKNEKYKFYFNVDSVVSGVNSTLEQYNGNVAIDALGYRLYGDENAEYRRTDTMNMYKELFGDTKQSLYKPNEYFLANTSEYLTTPLYHGRLRFITDSVPFLQIVLRGYVDYYSTYLNFSTNQEIDVLKCIEYGSNPAYLISYEESHLLSNTLSNHLYATHYGSNKDAMISQINDITNALNSVVGKAIVSREVLEAGVVVVTYSNDVKIYVNYTNSDYTVNSNVVVESMGYKVV
;
A
#
# COMPACT_ATOMS: atom_id res chain seq x y z
N MET A 1 27.03 -23.06 -38.56
CA MET A 1 27.17 -22.34 -37.29
C MET A 1 26.12 -22.71 -36.23
N LYS A 2 24.82 -22.84 -36.55
CA LYS A 2 23.77 -23.20 -35.57
C LYS A 2 23.90 -24.56 -34.88
N LYS A 3 24.44 -25.59 -35.56
CA LYS A 3 24.68 -26.94 -34.93
C LYS A 3 25.84 -26.98 -33.92
N LYS A 4 26.84 -26.11 -34.05
CA LYS A 4 27.96 -26.04 -33.10
C LYS A 4 27.58 -25.27 -31.82
N ILE A 5 26.64 -24.33 -31.89
CA ILE A 5 26.13 -23.60 -30.73
C ILE A 5 25.20 -24.50 -29.90
N LEU A 6 24.42 -25.35 -30.55
CA LEU A 6 23.53 -26.29 -29.83
C LEU A 6 24.33 -27.37 -29.06
N ILE A 7 25.45 -27.85 -29.61
CA ILE A 7 26.31 -28.83 -28.93
C ILE A 7 27.07 -28.18 -27.75
N ALA A 8 27.48 -26.91 -27.87
CA ALA A 8 28.11 -26.19 -26.77
C ALA A 8 27.10 -25.87 -25.63
N LEU A 9 25.84 -25.56 -25.95
CA LEU A 9 24.80 -25.37 -24.92
C LEU A 9 24.48 -26.71 -24.20
N PHE A 10 24.42 -27.81 -24.92
CA PHE A 10 24.17 -29.15 -24.33
C PHE A 10 25.32 -29.61 -23.44
N THR A 11 26.56 -29.30 -23.78
CA THR A 11 27.72 -29.65 -22.95
C THR A 11 27.79 -28.78 -21.68
N VAL A 12 27.41 -27.51 -21.71
CA VAL A 12 27.35 -26.65 -20.52
C VAL A 12 26.21 -27.07 -19.58
N ILE A 13 25.08 -27.50 -20.12
CA ILE A 13 23.95 -28.00 -19.30
C ILE A 13 24.32 -29.37 -18.68
N LEU A 14 25.00 -30.28 -19.40
CA LEU A 14 25.45 -31.54 -18.83
C LEU A 14 26.57 -31.34 -17.79
N SER A 15 27.49 -30.39 -17.98
CA SER A 15 28.54 -30.12 -16.99
C SER A 15 27.97 -29.45 -15.71
N SER A 16 26.93 -28.62 -15.80
CA SER A 16 26.26 -28.12 -14.62
C SER A 16 25.47 -29.18 -13.84
N PHE A 17 24.87 -30.18 -14.53
CA PHE A 17 24.26 -31.33 -13.87
C PHE A 17 25.31 -32.28 -13.23
N PHE A 18 26.48 -32.42 -13.84
CA PHE A 18 27.56 -33.25 -13.27
C PHE A 18 28.25 -32.59 -12.07
N ILE A 19 28.39 -31.27 -12.04
CA ILE A 19 28.94 -30.53 -10.90
C ILE A 19 27.96 -30.57 -9.70
N VAL A 20 26.65 -30.50 -9.94
CA VAL A 20 25.66 -30.67 -8.88
C VAL A 20 25.60 -32.09 -8.34
N SER A 21 25.86 -33.14 -9.19
CA SER A 21 25.88 -34.52 -8.73
C SER A 21 27.21 -34.96 -8.05
N LEU A 22 28.32 -34.25 -8.28
CA LEU A 22 29.60 -34.50 -7.58
C LEU A 22 29.68 -33.74 -6.25
N ALA A 23 28.98 -32.60 -6.10
CA ALA A 23 28.88 -31.91 -4.82
C ALA A 23 27.94 -32.59 -3.81
N SER A 24 27.11 -33.55 -4.26
CA SER A 24 26.16 -34.29 -3.41
C SER A 24 26.72 -35.57 -2.76
N LYS A 25 28.02 -35.91 -2.96
CA LYS A 25 28.59 -37.18 -2.46
C LYS A 25 29.31 -37.12 -1.10
N ASP A 26 29.58 -35.94 -0.55
CA ASP A 26 30.34 -35.83 0.72
C ASP A 26 29.72 -34.90 1.81
N ASN A 27 28.43 -34.63 1.78
CA ASN A 27 27.76 -34.04 2.95
C ASN A 27 26.39 -34.69 3.13
N LYS A 28 26.32 -35.73 3.96
CA LYS A 28 25.09 -36.07 4.66
C LYS A 28 24.80 -35.03 5.72
N GLN A 29 24.54 -33.78 5.31
CA GLN A 29 23.80 -32.86 6.16
C GLN A 29 22.40 -33.46 6.30
N SER A 30 21.93 -33.64 7.53
CA SER A 30 20.57 -34.13 7.77
C SER A 30 19.57 -33.12 7.18
N GLY A 31 18.41 -33.59 6.71
CA GLY A 31 17.41 -32.68 6.20
C GLY A 31 17.01 -31.58 7.22
N LYS A 32 17.20 -31.86 8.53
CA LYS A 32 17.09 -30.89 9.62
C LYS A 32 18.10 -29.73 9.51
N ASP A 33 19.36 -29.99 9.16
CA ASP A 33 20.39 -28.94 9.10
C ASP A 33 20.16 -27.98 7.93
N VAL A 34 19.63 -28.47 6.81
CA VAL A 34 19.26 -27.64 5.63
C VAL A 34 18.03 -26.79 5.95
N ALA A 35 17.03 -27.36 6.60
CA ALA A 35 15.84 -26.61 7.03
C ALA A 35 16.21 -25.52 8.05
N THR A 36 17.05 -25.82 9.03
CA THR A 36 17.54 -24.85 10.04
C THR A 36 18.30 -23.69 9.39
N GLN A 37 19.16 -23.97 8.40
CA GLN A 37 19.91 -22.95 7.68
C GLN A 37 18.99 -22.04 6.86
N ASN A 38 18.00 -22.59 6.18
CA ASN A 38 17.02 -21.81 5.41
C ASN A 38 16.15 -20.92 6.30
N THR A 39 15.70 -21.41 7.45
CA THR A 39 14.91 -20.63 8.41
C THR A 39 15.73 -19.46 8.97
N ASN A 40 16.99 -19.67 9.36
CA ASN A 40 17.88 -18.64 9.84
C ASN A 40 18.15 -17.54 8.79
N ILE A 41 18.21 -17.91 7.51
CA ILE A 41 18.33 -16.93 6.42
C ILE A 41 17.03 -16.12 6.29
N MET A 42 15.86 -16.76 6.40
CA MET A 42 14.58 -16.06 6.30
C MET A 42 14.36 -15.04 7.42
N ILE A 43 14.56 -15.42 8.69
CA ILE A 43 14.30 -14.53 9.83
C ILE A 43 15.22 -13.28 9.87
N ASN A 44 16.36 -13.32 9.17
CA ASN A 44 17.26 -12.18 8.99
C ASN A 44 17.04 -11.45 7.65
N SER A 45 16.00 -11.81 6.89
CA SER A 45 15.66 -11.15 5.63
C SER A 45 14.68 -9.97 5.86
N PRO A 46 14.51 -9.07 4.88
CA PRO A 46 13.53 -7.99 4.94
C PRO A 46 12.06 -8.45 5.09
N LEU A 47 11.78 -9.74 4.97
CA LEU A 47 10.43 -10.31 5.18
C LEU A 47 10.05 -10.37 6.67
N PHE A 48 11.01 -10.15 7.57
CA PHE A 48 10.81 -10.08 9.01
C PHE A 48 11.17 -8.69 9.55
N THR A 49 10.85 -8.44 10.80
CA THR A 49 11.26 -7.23 11.50
C THR A 49 12.52 -7.53 12.31
N ALA A 50 13.58 -6.78 12.07
CA ALA A 50 14.77 -6.84 12.92
C ALA A 50 14.50 -6.26 14.31
N LYS A 51 15.25 -6.70 15.32
CA LYS A 51 15.20 -6.11 16.65
C LYS A 51 15.48 -4.61 16.57
N GLU A 52 14.76 -3.83 17.37
CA GLU A 52 14.92 -2.39 17.39
C GLU A 52 16.27 -1.96 17.99
N ASP A 53 16.86 -0.95 17.36
CA ASP A 53 18.05 -0.27 17.87
C ASP A 53 17.62 0.96 18.70
N TYR A 54 17.79 0.86 20.01
CA TYR A 54 17.45 1.93 20.96
C TYR A 54 18.62 2.90 21.20
N ALA A 55 19.58 2.97 20.27
CA ALA A 55 20.66 3.94 20.34
C ALA A 55 20.12 5.38 20.48
N LYS A 56 20.79 6.17 21.28
CA LYS A 56 20.44 7.58 21.43
C LYS A 56 20.74 8.33 20.14
N LYS A 57 19.75 9.12 19.67
CA LYS A 57 19.96 10.03 18.56
C LYS A 57 20.99 11.09 18.89
N PRO A 58 21.71 11.65 17.91
CA PRO A 58 22.61 12.76 18.10
C PRO A 58 21.93 13.96 18.77
N ALA A 59 22.63 14.64 19.66
CA ALA A 59 22.13 15.88 20.23
C ALA A 59 21.95 16.94 19.11
N GLN A 60 20.84 17.64 19.16
CA GLN A 60 20.57 18.73 18.21
C GLN A 60 21.26 20.02 18.74
N ASN A 61 22.06 20.63 17.87
CA ASN A 61 22.57 21.98 18.10
C ASN A 61 21.92 22.91 17.08
N ILE A 62 20.69 23.34 17.34
CA ILE A 62 19.90 24.18 16.44
C ILE A 62 19.85 25.61 16.93
N SER A 63 20.42 26.52 16.13
CA SER A 63 20.29 27.96 16.37
C SER A 63 19.04 28.50 15.66
N PHE A 64 18.15 29.17 16.40
CA PHE A 64 16.99 29.85 15.87
C PHE A 64 17.30 31.25 15.32
N VAL A 65 18.47 31.76 15.62
CA VAL A 65 18.94 33.08 15.16
C VAL A 65 20.38 32.95 14.66
N THR A 66 20.57 33.18 13.36
CA THR A 66 21.87 33.29 12.71
C THR A 66 21.93 34.63 11.95
N GLU A 67 23.08 34.95 11.35
CA GLU A 67 23.20 36.14 10.48
C GLU A 67 22.28 36.03 9.24
N GLU A 68 22.02 34.79 8.76
CA GLU A 68 21.25 34.52 7.54
C GLU A 68 19.75 34.25 7.81
N ILE A 69 19.39 33.75 8.99
CA ILE A 69 18.04 33.29 9.32
C ILE A 69 17.66 33.73 10.74
N LYS A 70 16.46 34.27 10.88
CA LYS A 70 15.89 34.66 12.18
C LYS A 70 14.51 34.01 12.34
N PHE A 71 14.45 32.95 13.14
CA PHE A 71 13.19 32.32 13.50
C PHE A 71 12.52 33.09 14.64
N GLU A 72 11.22 33.36 14.45
CA GLU A 72 10.35 33.93 15.46
C GLU A 72 9.29 32.92 15.88
N LYS A 73 8.98 32.90 17.17
CA LYS A 73 7.90 32.04 17.69
C LYS A 73 6.55 32.58 17.27
N VAL A 74 5.75 31.72 16.65
CA VAL A 74 4.39 32.05 16.22
C VAL A 74 3.38 31.77 17.34
N SER A 75 3.43 30.54 17.89
CA SER A 75 2.42 30.08 18.86
C SER A 75 2.95 28.86 19.63
N THR A 76 2.22 28.54 20.72
CA THR A 76 2.33 27.29 21.47
C THR A 76 0.93 26.68 21.57
N VAL A 77 0.81 25.38 21.24
CA VAL A 77 -0.41 24.59 21.41
C VAL A 77 -0.03 23.23 22.00
N GLY A 78 -0.59 22.90 23.15
CA GLY A 78 -0.19 21.68 23.89
C GLY A 78 1.32 21.65 24.15
N ASN A 79 1.96 20.55 23.78
CA ASN A 79 3.39 20.33 23.92
C ASN A 79 4.22 20.82 22.71
N PHE A 80 3.65 21.62 21.80
CA PHE A 80 4.34 22.05 20.59
C PHE A 80 4.44 23.55 20.47
N GLU A 81 5.61 24.02 20.05
CA GLU A 81 5.86 25.41 19.65
C GLU A 81 6.13 25.46 18.15
N LEU A 82 5.46 26.41 17.47
CA LEU A 82 5.70 26.69 16.06
C LEU A 82 6.56 27.94 15.92
N TRP A 83 7.64 27.80 15.15
CA TRP A 83 8.58 28.88 14.85
C TRP A 83 8.70 29.02 13.33
N ILE A 84 8.92 30.24 12.85
CA ILE A 84 9.01 30.57 11.43
C ILE A 84 10.18 31.49 11.12
N ASP A 85 10.84 31.25 9.98
CA ASP A 85 11.68 32.23 9.31
C ASP A 85 10.79 33.22 8.54
N LYS A 86 10.66 34.44 9.05
CA LYS A 86 9.84 35.53 8.48
C LYS A 86 10.53 36.32 7.40
N THR A 87 11.62 35.85 6.83
CA THR A 87 12.23 36.52 5.68
C THR A 87 11.23 36.54 4.52
N GLU A 88 10.76 37.72 4.18
CA GLU A 88 9.76 37.96 3.13
C GLU A 88 10.36 38.48 1.83
N GLY A 89 9.51 38.54 0.79
CA GLY A 89 9.87 39.06 -0.53
C GLY A 89 10.65 38.04 -1.36
N LYS A 90 11.59 38.54 -2.15
CA LYS A 90 12.48 37.68 -2.94
C LYS A 90 13.50 36.99 -2.02
N ASN A 91 13.69 35.68 -2.24
CA ASN A 91 14.51 34.80 -1.42
C ASN A 91 13.93 34.54 -0.02
N GLY A 92 12.65 34.82 0.22
CA GLY A 92 11.94 34.40 1.43
C GLY A 92 11.88 32.87 1.52
N THR A 93 12.23 32.30 2.68
CA THR A 93 12.32 30.84 2.80
C THR A 93 10.99 30.22 3.19
N GLY A 94 10.28 30.85 4.12
CA GLY A 94 9.06 30.31 4.74
C GLY A 94 9.31 29.03 5.53
N ALA A 95 10.56 28.74 5.89
CA ALA A 95 10.93 27.57 6.67
C ALA A 95 10.29 27.64 8.07
N ILE A 96 9.83 26.48 8.56
CA ILE A 96 9.28 26.33 9.91
C ILE A 96 10.09 25.35 10.74
N ARG A 97 9.99 25.52 12.04
CA ARG A 97 10.49 24.57 13.04
C ARG A 97 9.41 24.33 14.08
N VAL A 98 9.25 23.06 14.45
CA VAL A 98 8.30 22.65 15.48
C VAL A 98 9.09 22.05 16.65
N VAL A 99 9.01 22.68 17.79
CA VAL A 99 9.67 22.22 19.02
C VAL A 99 8.67 21.36 19.79
N ASN A 100 9.05 20.11 20.07
CA ASN A 100 8.37 19.32 21.08
C ASN A 100 8.92 19.74 22.46
N THR A 101 8.15 20.42 23.28
CA THR A 101 8.60 20.92 24.59
C THR A 101 8.79 19.82 25.63
N GLU A 102 8.21 18.65 25.42
CA GLU A 102 8.38 17.48 26.29
C GLU A 102 9.77 16.86 26.14
N THR A 103 10.23 16.68 24.89
CA THR A 103 11.53 16.05 24.59
C THR A 103 12.64 17.05 24.29
N GLY A 104 12.27 18.32 24.03
CA GLY A 104 13.17 19.35 23.52
C GLY A 104 13.59 19.15 22.07
N TYR A 105 13.02 18.16 21.36
CA TYR A 105 13.38 17.88 19.98
C TYR A 105 12.76 18.89 19.01
N VAL A 106 13.54 19.26 17.98
CA VAL A 106 13.11 20.26 16.96
C VAL A 106 12.97 19.60 15.60
N TRP A 107 11.75 19.55 15.09
CA TRP A 107 11.46 19.14 13.73
C TRP A 107 11.61 20.33 12.79
N CYS A 108 12.51 20.21 11.81
CA CYS A 108 12.86 21.30 10.89
C CYS A 108 12.35 21.00 9.49
N SER A 109 11.72 21.98 8.83
CA SER A 109 11.42 21.93 7.39
C SER A 109 12.60 22.37 6.52
N ASP A 110 13.63 22.97 7.15
CA ASP A 110 14.94 23.26 6.58
C ASP A 110 15.96 22.18 7.01
N VAL A 111 17.20 22.27 6.50
CA VAL A 111 18.31 21.42 6.94
C VAL A 111 19.31 22.33 7.69
N PRO A 112 19.18 22.45 9.03
CA PRO A 112 20.09 23.30 9.82
C PRO A 112 21.49 22.73 9.84
N ASN A 113 22.48 23.62 10.00
CA ASN A 113 23.91 23.27 10.19
C ASN A 113 24.56 22.48 9.04
N TYR A 114 23.93 22.44 7.86
CA TYR A 114 24.51 21.82 6.69
C TYR A 114 24.79 22.85 5.58
N THR A 115 26.04 22.94 5.16
CA THR A 115 26.47 23.85 4.10
C THR A 115 26.77 23.08 2.84
N VAL A 116 26.31 23.63 1.71
CA VAL A 116 26.58 23.11 0.36
C VAL A 116 27.12 24.23 -0.51
N ASP A 117 28.03 23.91 -1.41
CA ASP A 117 28.63 24.89 -2.34
C ASP A 117 27.61 25.39 -3.38
N SER A 118 26.67 24.52 -3.79
CA SER A 118 25.64 24.86 -4.75
C SER A 118 24.58 25.79 -4.16
N GLY A 119 24.50 27.02 -4.67
CA GLY A 119 23.46 27.98 -4.29
C GLY A 119 22.04 27.51 -4.58
N SER A 120 21.83 26.65 -5.59
CA SER A 120 20.53 26.02 -5.89
C SER A 120 20.11 25.04 -4.81
N VAL A 121 21.00 24.10 -4.42
CA VAL A 121 20.71 23.12 -3.36
C VAL A 121 20.48 23.82 -2.02
N ARG A 122 21.26 24.90 -1.73
CA ARG A 122 21.05 25.69 -0.52
C ARG A 122 19.65 26.32 -0.44
N ARG A 123 19.10 26.83 -1.56
CA ARG A 123 17.73 27.34 -1.60
C ARG A 123 16.70 26.23 -1.42
N GLN A 124 16.93 25.07 -2.05
CA GLN A 124 16.05 23.91 -1.88
C GLN A 124 15.92 23.51 -0.42
N MET A 125 17.05 23.39 0.30
CA MET A 125 17.10 22.98 1.70
C MET A 125 16.38 23.93 2.68
N LYS A 126 16.12 25.16 2.27
CA LYS A 126 15.45 26.20 3.09
C LYS A 126 13.98 26.39 2.70
N SER A 127 13.49 25.72 1.67
CA SER A 127 12.18 25.99 1.08
C SER A 127 11.08 25.09 1.65
N SER A 128 9.93 25.69 1.97
CA SER A 128 8.74 24.97 2.43
C SER A 128 7.96 24.29 1.31
N ILE A 129 8.03 24.82 0.08
CA ILE A 129 7.33 24.29 -1.09
C ILE A 129 8.30 24.20 -2.27
N LEU A 130 8.15 23.11 -3.04
CA LEU A 130 8.61 23.02 -4.42
C LEU A 130 7.38 23.04 -5.33
N MET A 131 7.29 24.00 -6.24
CA MET A 131 6.33 23.99 -7.33
C MET A 131 7.02 23.59 -8.64
N VAL A 132 6.30 22.84 -9.47
CA VAL A 132 6.74 22.52 -10.83
C VAL A 132 5.71 23.10 -11.79
N TYR A 133 6.19 23.84 -12.78
CA TYR A 133 5.37 24.38 -13.86
C TYR A 133 5.96 24.07 -15.23
N THR A 134 5.16 24.27 -16.25
CA THR A 134 5.55 24.11 -17.65
C THR A 134 4.76 25.10 -18.51
N SER A 135 5.08 25.19 -19.82
CA SER A 135 4.26 25.93 -20.77
C SER A 135 3.30 25.01 -21.52
N LYS A 136 2.16 25.55 -21.99
CA LYS A 136 1.16 24.77 -22.75
C LYS A 136 1.73 24.13 -24.02
N ASP A 137 2.74 24.75 -24.66
CA ASP A 137 3.44 24.19 -25.82
C ASP A 137 4.47 23.10 -25.48
N LYS A 138 4.76 22.89 -24.20
CA LYS A 138 5.67 21.85 -23.68
C LYS A 138 5.11 21.18 -22.43
N PRO A 139 3.94 20.56 -22.49
CA PRO A 139 3.20 20.12 -21.30
C PRO A 139 3.95 19.06 -20.48
N ARG A 140 4.87 18.30 -21.09
CA ARG A 140 5.76 17.36 -20.40
C ARG A 140 7.00 18.03 -19.79
N GLY A 141 7.15 19.33 -19.98
CA GLY A 141 8.24 20.10 -19.39
C GLY A 141 8.25 20.02 -17.87
N PHE A 142 9.40 20.26 -17.27
CA PHE A 142 9.62 20.23 -15.83
C PHE A 142 10.49 21.39 -15.41
N THR A 143 9.87 22.47 -14.92
CA THR A 143 10.57 23.65 -14.41
C THR A 143 10.31 23.76 -12.91
N PRO A 144 11.27 23.29 -12.07
CA PRO A 144 11.13 23.36 -10.63
C PRO A 144 11.44 24.80 -10.15
N ASN A 145 10.63 25.29 -9.20
CA ASN A 145 10.91 26.49 -8.42
C ASN A 145 10.61 26.22 -6.95
N TYR A 146 11.53 26.67 -6.12
CA TYR A 146 11.44 26.56 -4.66
C TYR A 146 11.03 27.91 -4.07
N THR A 147 10.35 27.94 -2.92
CA THR A 147 9.92 29.20 -2.27
C THR A 147 11.06 30.17 -2.05
N ALA A 148 12.28 29.69 -1.84
CA ALA A 148 13.47 30.51 -1.65
C ALA A 148 14.15 30.96 -2.98
N ASP A 149 13.56 30.69 -4.15
CA ASP A 149 14.10 31.16 -5.42
C ASP A 149 13.80 32.64 -5.65
N SER A 150 14.70 33.35 -6.34
CA SER A 150 14.59 34.80 -6.61
C SER A 150 13.42 35.19 -7.52
N ASP A 151 12.84 34.21 -8.25
CA ASP A 151 11.66 34.41 -9.11
C ASP A 151 10.35 34.38 -8.29
N ILE A 152 10.41 34.00 -7.02
CA ILE A 152 9.25 33.92 -6.12
C ILE A 152 9.27 35.08 -5.13
N THR A 153 8.12 35.70 -4.97
CA THR A 153 7.83 36.65 -3.88
C THR A 153 6.97 35.94 -2.86
N LEU A 154 7.42 35.91 -1.62
CA LEU A 154 6.75 35.30 -0.48
C LEU A 154 6.30 36.39 0.51
N ASN A 155 4.99 36.40 0.84
CA ASN A 155 4.46 37.19 1.94
C ASN A 155 3.91 36.25 3.01
N ILE A 156 4.18 36.58 4.27
CA ILE A 156 3.90 35.73 5.43
C ILE A 156 3.06 36.53 6.44
N GLU A 157 1.91 36.00 6.80
CA GLU A 157 1.04 36.55 7.83
C GLU A 157 0.88 35.52 8.95
N CYS A 158 1.14 35.92 10.20
CA CYS A 158 0.95 35.07 11.38
C CYS A 158 -0.22 35.60 12.20
N LYS A 159 -1.22 34.73 12.44
CA LYS A 159 -2.38 35.07 13.28
C LYS A 159 -2.77 33.88 14.15
N ALA A 160 -2.75 34.09 15.47
CA ALA A 160 -2.93 33.03 16.46
C ALA A 160 -1.95 31.88 16.22
N ASN A 161 -2.45 30.65 15.97
CA ASN A 161 -1.68 29.46 15.68
C ASN A 161 -1.55 29.14 14.18
N VAL A 162 -1.88 30.09 13.30
CA VAL A 162 -1.89 29.91 11.83
C VAL A 162 -0.87 30.83 11.19
N ILE A 163 -0.09 30.26 10.27
CA ILE A 163 0.77 30.97 9.33
C ILE A 163 0.11 30.91 7.97
N THR A 164 -0.11 32.03 7.34
CA THR A 164 -0.61 32.15 5.96
C THR A 164 0.53 32.60 5.04
N TYR A 165 0.77 31.82 4.01
CA TYR A 165 1.78 32.09 2.99
C TYR A 165 1.10 32.48 1.69
N LYS A 166 1.44 33.66 1.14
CA LYS A 166 1.04 34.10 -0.19
C LYS A 166 2.25 34.02 -1.10
N VAL A 167 2.20 33.09 -2.05
CA VAL A 167 3.29 32.80 -2.99
C VAL A 167 2.95 33.41 -4.35
N ASP A 168 3.87 34.18 -4.93
CA ASP A 168 3.75 34.71 -6.29
C ASP A 168 5.04 34.41 -7.07
N ASN A 169 4.95 33.46 -7.99
CA ASN A 169 6.02 33.24 -8.98
C ASN A 169 5.85 34.23 -10.13
N THR A 170 6.55 35.35 -10.06
CA THR A 170 6.41 36.47 -11.01
C THR A 170 6.91 36.12 -12.42
N LYS A 171 7.79 35.12 -12.56
CA LYS A 171 8.29 34.62 -13.85
C LYS A 171 7.30 33.64 -14.49
N ALA A 172 6.83 32.67 -13.71
CA ALA A 172 5.82 31.71 -14.17
C ALA A 172 4.44 32.36 -14.34
N LYS A 173 4.16 33.50 -13.68
CA LYS A 173 2.83 34.11 -13.58
C LYS A 173 1.82 33.21 -12.90
N ILE A 174 2.25 32.55 -11.81
CA ILE A 174 1.44 31.63 -11.01
C ILE A 174 1.52 32.07 -9.56
N LYS A 175 0.36 32.23 -8.91
CA LYS A 175 0.26 32.54 -7.49
C LYS A 175 -0.70 31.59 -6.79
N PHE A 176 -0.47 31.35 -5.51
CA PHE A 176 -1.36 30.57 -4.65
C PHE A 176 -1.15 30.91 -3.16
N THR A 177 -2.08 30.49 -2.34
CA THR A 177 -2.02 30.69 -0.89
C THR A 177 -2.15 29.33 -0.18
N TYR A 178 -1.31 29.10 0.82
CA TYR A 178 -1.42 27.96 1.71
C TYR A 178 -1.30 28.40 3.17
N THR A 179 -1.75 27.54 4.09
CA THR A 179 -1.65 27.77 5.52
C THR A 179 -0.91 26.63 6.22
N VAL A 180 -0.28 26.95 7.33
CA VAL A 180 0.25 25.99 8.30
C VAL A 180 -0.34 26.31 9.65
N THR A 181 -1.11 25.40 10.20
CA THR A 181 -1.79 25.53 11.50
C THR A 181 -1.12 24.63 12.52
N LEU A 182 -0.73 25.21 13.68
CA LEU A 182 -0.27 24.42 14.84
C LEU A 182 -1.49 23.80 15.52
N THR A 183 -1.41 22.49 15.81
CA THR A 183 -2.45 21.69 16.46
C THR A 183 -1.90 21.03 17.74
N GLU A 184 -2.75 20.40 18.54
CA GLU A 184 -2.35 19.65 19.73
C GLU A 184 -1.45 18.42 19.42
N SER A 185 -1.48 17.90 18.19
CA SER A 185 -0.67 16.76 17.77
C SER A 185 0.51 17.12 16.85
N GLY A 186 0.64 18.39 16.44
CA GLY A 186 1.68 18.83 15.51
C GLY A 186 1.22 19.93 14.57
N ILE A 187 1.39 19.76 13.26
CA ILE A 187 0.99 20.78 12.27
C ILE A 187 0.07 20.23 11.20
N GLN A 188 -0.79 21.11 10.69
CA GLN A 188 -1.67 20.88 9.55
C GLN A 188 -1.28 21.83 8.42
N PHE A 189 -1.01 21.29 7.22
CA PHE A 189 -0.82 22.05 5.98
C PHE A 189 -2.09 22.03 5.15
N ASP A 190 -2.56 23.18 4.67
CA ASP A 190 -3.73 23.28 3.80
C ASP A 190 -3.48 24.22 2.63
N LEU A 191 -3.83 23.78 1.40
CA LEU A 191 -3.82 24.56 0.18
C LEU A 191 -5.15 24.38 -0.55
N SER A 192 -5.93 25.44 -0.65
CA SER A 192 -7.15 25.44 -1.45
C SER A 192 -6.81 25.59 -2.93
N LYS A 193 -7.38 24.71 -3.75
CA LYS A 193 -7.27 24.79 -5.22
C LYS A 193 -7.73 26.14 -5.75
N ASP A 194 -8.76 26.73 -5.16
CA ASP A 194 -9.31 28.02 -5.58
C ASP A 194 -8.35 29.20 -5.33
N SER A 195 -7.33 29.02 -4.51
CA SER A 195 -6.27 30.01 -4.32
C SER A 195 -5.25 30.04 -5.47
N ILE A 196 -5.22 28.99 -6.32
CA ILE A 196 -4.27 28.88 -7.44
C ILE A 196 -4.76 29.77 -8.59
N ASN A 197 -3.92 30.69 -9.03
CA ASN A 197 -4.20 31.61 -10.12
C ASN A 197 -3.03 31.68 -11.10
N GLU A 198 -3.29 31.26 -12.33
CA GLU A 198 -2.36 31.31 -13.48
C GLU A 198 -2.67 32.56 -14.32
N TYR A 199 -2.11 33.71 -13.92
CA TYR A 199 -2.43 35.03 -14.46
C TYR A 199 -1.58 35.45 -15.68
N GLY A 200 -0.84 34.52 -16.28
CA GLY A 200 -0.11 34.75 -17.55
C GLY A 200 -1.06 35.01 -18.72
N ALA A 201 -0.56 35.72 -19.75
CA ALA A 201 -1.33 35.92 -20.97
C ALA A 201 -1.66 34.59 -21.65
N GLU A 202 -2.87 34.47 -22.18
CA GLU A 202 -3.30 33.28 -22.90
C GLU A 202 -2.47 33.03 -24.15
N GLY A 203 -2.32 31.74 -24.50
CA GLY A 203 -1.58 31.26 -25.66
C GLY A 203 -0.68 30.09 -25.36
N ALA A 204 -0.07 29.52 -26.39
CA ALA A 204 0.76 28.32 -26.29
C ALA A 204 1.92 28.42 -25.27
N LYS A 205 2.45 29.63 -25.06
CA LYS A 205 3.53 29.87 -24.08
C LYS A 205 3.07 30.24 -22.69
N LYS A 206 1.76 30.17 -22.40
CA LYS A 206 1.25 30.37 -21.04
C LYS A 206 1.81 29.28 -20.14
N ASN A 207 2.40 29.69 -19.02
CA ASN A 207 2.82 28.74 -18.00
C ASN A 207 1.62 28.24 -17.19
N ILE A 208 1.65 26.95 -16.90
CA ILE A 208 0.63 26.23 -16.16
C ILE A 208 1.28 25.47 -15.02
N LEU A 209 0.62 25.44 -13.86
CA LEU A 209 1.05 24.66 -12.69
C LEU A 209 0.88 23.17 -12.99
N LYS A 210 1.89 22.39 -12.65
CA LYS A 210 1.90 20.94 -12.81
C LYS A 210 1.84 20.21 -11.47
N GLN A 211 2.75 20.55 -10.56
CA GLN A 211 2.91 19.83 -9.29
C GLN A 211 3.24 20.76 -8.14
N ILE A 212 2.83 20.37 -6.94
CA ILE A 212 3.23 20.95 -5.65
C ILE A 212 3.80 19.85 -4.77
N THR A 213 5.03 20.05 -4.26
CA THR A 213 5.63 19.20 -3.23
C THR A 213 5.65 19.98 -1.91
N VAL A 214 5.15 19.34 -0.85
CA VAL A 214 5.01 19.96 0.48
C VAL A 214 6.19 19.54 1.35
N PHE A 215 6.86 20.50 1.97
CA PHE A 215 7.98 20.32 2.90
C PHE A 215 8.99 19.25 2.46
N PRO A 216 9.68 19.42 1.32
CA PRO A 216 10.54 18.38 0.74
C PRO A 216 11.76 18.01 1.59
N TYR A 217 12.01 18.76 2.67
CA TYR A 217 13.13 18.52 3.61
C TYR A 217 12.69 18.35 5.08
N LEU A 218 11.40 18.31 5.40
CA LEU A 218 10.93 18.13 6.77
C LEU A 218 11.46 16.80 7.34
N GLY A 219 12.14 16.88 8.49
CA GLY A 219 12.69 15.69 9.14
C GLY A 219 13.80 14.99 8.34
N THR A 220 14.50 15.70 7.46
CA THR A 220 15.65 15.17 6.72
C THR A 220 16.75 14.71 7.66
N THR A 221 17.28 13.51 7.44
CA THR A 221 18.47 13.00 8.13
C THR A 221 19.68 13.02 7.20
N ILE A 222 20.87 13.08 7.79
CA ILE A 222 22.13 13.16 7.05
C ILE A 222 22.86 11.82 7.14
N ASN A 223 23.22 11.25 6.00
CA ASN A 223 23.93 9.99 5.89
C ASN A 223 23.28 8.88 6.75
N LYS A 224 24.05 8.18 7.55
CA LYS A 224 23.63 7.12 8.48
C LYS A 224 23.71 7.53 9.96
N GLU A 225 23.81 8.83 10.23
CA GLU A 225 24.11 9.34 11.57
C GLU A 225 22.91 9.25 12.54
N MET A 226 21.69 9.23 12.00
CA MET A 226 20.47 9.14 12.80
C MET A 226 20.08 7.67 13.01
N PRO A 227 19.96 7.17 14.25
CA PRO A 227 19.33 5.89 14.51
C PRO A 227 17.82 6.00 14.23
N GLY A 228 17.23 4.95 13.65
CA GLY A 228 15.81 4.92 13.29
C GLY A 228 15.58 4.59 11.83
N TYR A 229 14.43 4.99 11.32
CA TYR A 229 13.97 4.54 9.99
C TYR A 229 12.90 5.44 9.38
N VAL A 230 12.67 5.25 8.09
CA VAL A 230 11.47 5.68 7.38
C VAL A 230 10.45 4.54 7.40
N PHE A 231 9.20 4.83 7.71
CA PHE A 231 8.06 3.94 7.51
C PHE A 231 7.37 4.25 6.18
N ILE A 232 7.06 3.19 5.41
CA ILE A 232 6.38 3.24 4.11
C ILE A 232 5.19 2.27 4.13
N PRO A 233 3.98 2.67 3.67
CA PRO A 233 2.78 1.84 3.69
C PRO A 233 2.75 0.85 2.50
N SER A 234 3.82 0.10 2.28
CA SER A 234 3.97 -0.90 1.23
C SER A 234 3.54 -2.27 1.74
N GLY A 235 2.55 -2.90 1.10
CA GLY A 235 1.99 -4.17 1.57
C GLY A 235 1.37 -4.03 2.96
N ASN A 236 1.81 -4.87 3.93
CA ASN A 236 1.40 -4.74 5.33
C ASN A 236 2.07 -3.58 6.08
N GLY A 237 3.18 -3.09 5.55
CA GLY A 237 4.03 -2.02 6.08
C GLY A 237 5.51 -2.37 5.97
N ALA A 238 6.34 -1.38 5.72
CA ALA A 238 7.76 -1.52 5.46
C ALA A 238 8.59 -0.48 6.20
N LEU A 239 9.78 -0.86 6.66
CA LEU A 239 10.77 0.07 7.20
C LEU A 239 11.99 0.15 6.29
N VAL A 240 12.61 1.33 6.28
CA VAL A 240 13.92 1.57 5.67
C VAL A 240 14.81 2.19 6.74
N ARG A 241 15.67 1.38 7.35
CA ARG A 241 16.58 1.85 8.43
C ARG A 241 17.68 2.71 7.83
N TYR A 242 17.93 3.88 8.43
CA TYR A 242 18.95 4.82 7.95
C TYR A 242 20.37 4.23 7.95
N SER A 243 20.66 3.30 8.85
CA SER A 243 21.97 2.63 8.98
C SER A 243 22.19 1.55 7.92
N SER A 244 21.18 1.13 7.16
CA SER A 244 21.28 0.00 6.25
C SER A 244 22.17 0.28 5.04
N ASP A 245 22.92 -0.74 4.62
CA ASP A 245 23.70 -0.74 3.38
C ASP A 245 22.86 -1.16 2.15
N SER A 246 21.66 -1.69 2.35
CA SER A 246 20.75 -2.10 1.26
C SER A 246 20.37 -0.97 0.31
N ILE A 247 20.42 0.28 0.80
CA ILE A 247 20.14 1.49 0.02
C ILE A 247 21.29 1.97 -0.86
N LEU A 248 22.50 1.46 -0.71
CA LEU A 248 23.71 1.98 -1.40
C LEU A 248 23.62 1.93 -2.94
N ASN A 249 22.77 1.08 -3.49
CA ASN A 249 22.57 0.91 -4.92
C ASN A 249 21.17 1.38 -5.39
N SER A 250 20.46 2.16 -4.58
CA SER A 250 19.11 2.63 -4.88
C SER A 250 19.08 4.12 -5.17
N SER A 251 18.35 4.52 -6.19
CA SER A 251 18.00 5.93 -6.44
C SER A 251 16.79 6.41 -5.63
N GLY A 252 16.25 5.56 -4.78
CA GLY A 252 14.97 5.78 -4.12
C GLY A 252 13.78 5.34 -4.98
N PHE A 253 12.61 5.82 -4.63
CA PHE A 253 11.38 5.53 -5.40
C PHE A 253 10.42 6.72 -5.36
N THR A 254 9.51 6.73 -6.33
CA THR A 254 8.28 7.51 -6.31
C THR A 254 7.15 6.57 -6.67
N ALA A 255 6.12 6.49 -5.84
CA ALA A 255 4.93 5.69 -6.08
C ALA A 255 3.67 6.50 -5.77
N ARG A 256 2.63 6.34 -6.59
CA ARG A 256 1.32 6.94 -6.34
C ARG A 256 0.61 6.21 -5.21
N TYR A 257 -0.11 6.96 -4.40
CA TYR A 257 -1.09 6.32 -3.53
C TYR A 257 -2.21 5.69 -4.37
N TYR A 258 -2.68 4.53 -3.94
CA TYR A 258 -3.75 3.76 -4.57
C TYR A 258 -3.40 3.18 -5.96
N GLY A 259 -2.10 2.99 -6.22
CA GLY A 259 -1.59 2.35 -7.42
C GLY A 259 -1.49 3.24 -8.65
N SER A 260 -1.14 2.64 -9.79
CA SER A 260 -1.01 3.31 -11.07
C SER A 260 -2.35 3.80 -11.60
N ASP A 261 -2.29 4.80 -12.48
CA ASP A 261 -3.44 5.26 -13.23
C ASP A 261 -3.48 4.55 -14.60
N GLU A 262 -4.42 3.65 -14.76
CA GLU A 262 -4.56 2.84 -15.98
C GLU A 262 -4.97 3.68 -17.21
N ASN A 263 -5.39 4.94 -17.01
CA ASN A 263 -5.63 5.89 -18.10
C ASN A 263 -4.33 6.29 -18.84
N TYR A 264 -3.16 6.09 -18.19
CA TYR A 264 -1.86 6.42 -18.76
C TYR A 264 -1.04 5.16 -19.06
N LEU A 265 -0.88 4.81 -20.34
CA LEU A 265 -0.10 3.65 -20.77
C LEU A 265 1.36 3.71 -20.27
N GLY A 266 1.86 2.59 -19.77
CA GLY A 266 3.26 2.41 -19.38
C GLY A 266 3.60 2.72 -17.92
N ASN A 267 2.64 3.02 -17.08
CA ASN A 267 2.82 3.17 -15.64
C ASN A 267 2.72 1.82 -14.93
N ASN A 268 3.73 0.98 -15.08
CA ASN A 268 3.85 -0.25 -14.28
C ASN A 268 4.46 0.09 -12.92
N GLU A 269 3.64 0.53 -11.98
CA GLU A 269 4.07 0.69 -10.60
C GLU A 269 4.19 -0.69 -9.93
N ALA A 270 5.37 -0.92 -9.33
CA ALA A 270 5.67 -2.22 -8.71
C ALA A 270 4.93 -2.45 -7.39
N ASP A 271 4.31 -1.40 -6.81
CA ASP A 271 3.76 -1.44 -5.46
C ASP A 271 2.52 -0.54 -5.32
N ILE A 272 1.57 -1.00 -4.52
CA ILE A 272 0.35 -0.23 -4.19
C ILE A 272 0.48 0.27 -2.76
N LEU A 273 0.46 1.59 -2.60
CA LEU A 273 0.39 2.26 -1.30
C LEU A 273 -1.09 2.45 -0.95
N SER A 274 -1.67 1.53 -0.19
CA SER A 274 -3.11 1.52 0.11
C SER A 274 -3.54 2.56 1.16
N LEU A 275 -2.58 3.06 1.95
CA LEU A 275 -2.80 4.06 3.00
C LEU A 275 -2.03 5.35 2.66
N PRO A 276 -2.65 6.55 2.72
CA PRO A 276 -1.99 7.81 2.35
C PRO A 276 -1.19 8.39 3.53
N VAL A 277 -0.24 7.59 4.03
CA VAL A 277 0.60 7.91 5.19
C VAL A 277 2.08 7.56 4.94
N TYR A 278 2.97 8.19 5.66
CA TYR A 278 4.36 7.75 5.84
C TYR A 278 4.86 8.23 7.20
N GLY A 279 6.00 7.73 7.65
CA GLY A 279 6.56 8.14 8.93
C GLY A 279 8.07 8.23 8.95
N LEU A 280 8.58 8.98 9.91
CA LEU A 280 10.02 9.11 10.22
C LEU A 280 10.23 8.84 11.70
N VAL A 281 11.20 8.02 12.04
CA VAL A 281 11.66 7.80 13.42
C VAL A 281 13.09 8.31 13.56
N HIS A 282 13.28 9.24 14.48
CA HIS A 282 14.58 9.79 14.86
C HIS A 282 14.95 9.32 16.27
N GLY A 283 15.56 8.12 16.33
CA GLY A 283 15.73 7.35 17.56
C GLY A 283 14.45 6.65 17.99
N VAL A 284 14.47 5.32 17.97
CA VAL A 284 13.32 4.50 18.40
C VAL A 284 12.98 4.82 19.85
N ASN A 285 11.70 5.01 20.13
CA ASN A 285 11.20 5.46 21.45
C ASN A 285 11.77 6.81 21.92
N GLN A 286 12.13 7.70 21.00
CA GLN A 286 12.57 9.05 21.31
C GLN A 286 11.70 10.09 20.62
N ASP A 287 11.81 10.24 19.28
CA ASP A 287 10.97 11.17 18.53
C ASP A 287 10.57 10.57 17.16
N ALA A 288 9.34 10.77 16.77
CA ALA A 288 8.83 10.33 15.48
C ALA A 288 7.80 11.31 14.92
N VAL A 289 7.54 11.22 13.64
CA VAL A 289 6.43 11.90 12.97
C VAL A 289 5.70 10.93 12.05
N ILE A 290 4.37 10.94 12.13
CA ILE A 290 3.52 10.34 11.11
C ILE A 290 2.86 11.45 10.30
N THR A 291 2.95 11.32 8.99
CA THR A 291 2.33 12.21 8.01
C THR A 291 1.14 11.52 7.38
N ARG A 292 -0.01 12.21 7.32
CA ARG A 292 -1.24 11.71 6.70
C ARG A 292 -1.80 12.74 5.74
N ILE A 293 -2.15 12.31 4.53
CA ILE A 293 -2.91 13.12 3.58
C ILE A 293 -4.39 12.98 3.91
N LYS A 294 -5.04 14.08 4.26
CA LYS A 294 -6.49 14.15 4.55
C LYS A 294 -7.32 14.49 3.31
N SER A 295 -6.75 15.26 2.37
CA SER A 295 -7.35 15.60 1.08
C SER A 295 -6.29 15.65 0.00
N GLY A 296 -6.62 15.24 -1.22
CA GLY A 296 -5.72 15.19 -2.36
C GLY A 296 -4.95 13.88 -2.51
N SER A 297 -5.28 12.83 -1.77
CA SER A 297 -4.55 11.55 -1.82
C SER A 297 -4.57 10.88 -3.20
N ALA A 298 -5.65 10.99 -3.97
CA ALA A 298 -5.75 10.41 -5.31
C ALA A 298 -4.80 11.06 -6.34
N MET A 299 -4.40 12.34 -6.12
CA MET A 299 -3.42 13.03 -6.97
C MET A 299 -2.01 13.02 -6.38
N ALA A 300 -1.78 12.33 -5.25
CA ALA A 300 -0.53 12.35 -4.52
C ALA A 300 0.37 11.16 -4.83
N SER A 301 1.67 11.42 -4.78
CA SER A 301 2.73 10.41 -4.82
C SER A 301 3.63 10.56 -3.60
N LEU A 302 4.10 9.43 -3.07
CA LEU A 302 5.14 9.36 -2.05
C LEU A 302 6.49 9.22 -2.73
N THR A 303 7.45 10.07 -2.36
CA THR A 303 8.84 9.97 -2.81
C THR A 303 9.76 9.74 -1.62
N TYR A 304 10.61 8.72 -1.70
CA TYR A 304 11.73 8.50 -0.81
C TYR A 304 13.05 8.66 -1.58
N VAL A 305 13.93 9.51 -1.08
CA VAL A 305 15.27 9.75 -1.64
C VAL A 305 16.29 9.37 -0.57
N PRO A 306 17.05 8.28 -0.75
CA PRO A 306 18.07 7.85 0.21
C PRO A 306 19.33 8.70 0.15
N ALA A 307 20.09 8.72 1.25
CA ALA A 307 21.44 9.27 1.29
C ALA A 307 22.43 8.32 0.61
N VAL A 308 22.70 8.53 -0.68
CA VAL A 308 23.55 7.67 -1.50
C VAL A 308 24.45 8.50 -2.42
N GLY A 309 25.69 8.08 -2.57
CA GLY A 309 26.68 8.73 -3.44
C GLY A 309 26.97 10.15 -3.01
N THR A 310 26.67 11.12 -3.86
CA THR A 310 26.85 12.55 -3.58
C THR A 310 25.66 13.21 -2.88
N ASN A 311 24.54 12.49 -2.72
CA ASN A 311 23.40 12.96 -1.95
C ASN A 311 23.53 12.53 -0.48
N PRO A 312 23.70 13.45 0.46
CA PRO A 312 23.85 13.12 1.86
C PRO A 312 22.49 12.99 2.60
N PHE A 313 21.38 13.27 1.94
CA PHE A 313 20.07 13.43 2.56
C PHE A 313 19.17 12.21 2.39
N ASN A 314 18.65 11.69 3.50
CA ASN A 314 17.48 10.83 3.48
C ASN A 314 16.23 11.71 3.60
N ARG A 315 15.38 11.67 2.59
CA ARG A 315 14.18 12.51 2.50
C ARG A 315 12.97 11.67 2.11
N VAL A 316 11.84 11.96 2.73
CA VAL A 316 10.54 11.43 2.31
C VAL A 316 9.52 12.57 2.27
N TYR A 317 8.72 12.64 1.23
CA TYR A 317 7.76 13.72 1.04
C TYR A 317 6.66 13.34 0.07
N ASN A 318 5.56 14.10 0.13
CA ASN A 318 4.44 13.99 -0.80
C ASN A 318 4.52 15.03 -1.91
N THR A 319 4.24 14.60 -3.14
CA THR A 319 4.05 15.46 -4.30
C THR A 319 2.64 15.29 -4.83
N PHE A 320 1.94 16.41 -5.07
CA PHE A 320 0.58 16.47 -5.57
C PHE A 320 0.59 16.94 -7.02
N THR A 321 0.01 16.14 -7.93
CA THR A 321 -0.01 16.42 -9.36
C THR A 321 -1.37 17.01 -9.74
N TYR A 322 -1.38 18.29 -10.05
CA TYR A 322 -2.58 19.00 -10.50
C TYR A 322 -2.88 18.80 -11.99
N ARG A 323 -1.86 18.50 -12.81
CA ARG A 323 -1.99 18.19 -14.23
C ARG A 323 -1.07 17.05 -14.62
N GLU A 324 -1.64 16.04 -15.23
CA GLU A 324 -0.90 14.98 -15.87
C GLU A 324 -0.57 15.36 -17.32
N ALA A 325 0.46 14.74 -17.88
CA ALA A 325 0.83 14.89 -19.27
C ALA A 325 1.51 13.63 -19.77
N THR A 326 1.17 13.21 -20.98
CA THR A 326 1.76 12.05 -21.65
C THR A 326 2.07 12.36 -23.10
N SER A 327 2.77 11.46 -23.77
CA SER A 327 3.08 11.56 -25.19
C SER A 327 2.40 10.44 -25.94
N ILE A 328 1.52 10.79 -26.87
CA ILE A 328 0.80 9.83 -27.70
C ILE A 328 1.45 9.75 -29.09
N SER A 329 1.37 8.56 -29.70
CA SER A 329 1.84 8.35 -31.07
C SER A 329 0.69 8.57 -32.04
N ILE A 330 0.86 9.46 -33.01
CA ILE A 330 -0.13 9.69 -34.07
C ILE A 330 0.25 8.94 -35.36
N PRO A 331 -0.71 8.70 -36.26
CA PRO A 331 -0.43 8.11 -37.58
C PRO A 331 0.69 8.87 -38.29
N GLY A 332 1.67 8.15 -38.82
CA GLY A 332 2.88 8.73 -39.43
C GLY A 332 4.13 8.74 -38.51
N GLY A 333 4.02 8.18 -37.29
CA GLY A 333 5.17 7.96 -36.38
C GLY A 333 5.60 9.18 -35.58
N SER A 334 4.94 10.32 -35.72
CA SER A 334 5.15 11.49 -34.88
C SER A 334 4.53 11.31 -33.50
N LYS A 335 5.08 12.03 -32.51
CA LYS A 335 4.54 12.08 -31.15
C LYS A 335 3.96 13.45 -30.87
N VAL A 336 2.81 13.47 -30.20
CA VAL A 336 2.16 14.68 -29.70
C VAL A 336 2.02 14.57 -28.20
N ASP A 337 2.36 15.65 -27.49
CA ASP A 337 2.14 15.71 -26.05
C ASP A 337 0.70 16.14 -25.76
N VAL A 338 0.02 15.36 -24.94
CA VAL A 338 -1.33 15.65 -24.43
C VAL A 338 -1.26 15.86 -22.92
N TYR A 339 -2.15 16.66 -22.36
CA TYR A 339 -2.15 17.02 -20.95
C TYR A 339 -3.53 17.47 -20.49
N ASP A 340 -3.76 17.43 -19.19
CA ASP A 340 -4.96 17.99 -18.56
C ASP A 340 -4.97 19.52 -18.72
N GLU A 341 -5.95 20.07 -19.43
CA GLU A 341 -6.04 21.52 -19.61
C GLU A 341 -6.39 22.25 -18.32
N GLU A 342 -7.29 21.67 -17.53
CA GLU A 342 -7.74 22.24 -16.26
C GLU A 342 -6.92 21.70 -15.06
N LEU A 343 -6.91 22.45 -13.97
CA LEU A 343 -6.37 21.97 -12.69
C LEU A 343 -7.28 20.89 -12.11
N CYS A 344 -6.69 19.85 -11.52
CA CYS A 344 -7.43 18.90 -10.69
C CYS A 344 -8.25 19.67 -9.62
N ASN A 345 -9.55 19.38 -9.53
CA ASN A 345 -10.47 20.08 -8.63
C ASN A 345 -10.41 19.50 -7.20
N GLU A 346 -9.22 19.53 -6.60
CA GLU A 346 -9.00 18.97 -5.30
C GLU A 346 -8.08 19.86 -4.45
N ASN A 347 -8.38 19.98 -3.16
CA ASN A 347 -7.53 20.66 -2.20
C ASN A 347 -6.39 19.75 -1.74
N ILE A 348 -5.33 20.34 -1.21
CA ILE A 348 -4.29 19.60 -0.49
C ILE A 348 -4.48 19.85 1.01
N SER A 349 -4.56 18.78 1.79
CA SER A 349 -4.58 18.82 3.25
C SER A 349 -3.70 17.69 3.80
N VAL A 350 -2.67 18.07 4.57
CA VAL A 350 -1.68 17.12 5.12
C VAL A 350 -1.45 17.40 6.59
N SER A 351 -1.62 16.38 7.44
CA SER A 351 -1.28 16.46 8.86
C SER A 351 0.09 15.82 9.14
N TYR A 352 0.85 16.44 10.00
CA TYR A 352 2.10 15.95 10.56
C TYR A 352 1.94 15.84 12.07
N SER A 353 1.76 14.62 12.57
CA SER A 353 1.61 14.35 14.00
C SER A 353 2.95 13.90 14.59
N PHE A 354 3.47 14.62 15.57
CA PHE A 354 4.72 14.31 16.24
C PHE A 354 4.48 13.43 17.45
N LEU A 355 5.25 12.36 17.55
CA LEU A 355 5.17 11.36 18.60
C LEU A 355 6.48 11.39 19.42
N ALA A 356 6.36 11.08 20.69
CA ALA A 356 7.49 11.10 21.63
C ALA A 356 7.52 9.83 22.48
N ASN A 357 8.68 9.57 23.09
CA ASN A 357 8.88 8.49 24.05
C ASN A 357 8.43 7.13 23.47
N GLU A 358 7.79 6.27 24.25
CA GLU A 358 7.34 4.92 23.86
C GLU A 358 6.44 4.89 22.64
N ASN A 359 5.84 6.00 22.23
CA ASN A 359 5.04 6.12 21.03
C ASN A 359 5.86 6.48 19.77
N ALA A 360 7.14 6.79 19.90
CA ALA A 360 8.00 7.18 18.78
C ALA A 360 8.57 5.96 18.04
N ASN A 361 7.67 5.16 17.45
CA ASN A 361 7.96 3.98 16.64
C ASN A 361 6.79 3.67 15.71
N TYR A 362 6.92 2.65 14.85
CA TYR A 362 5.87 2.30 13.86
C TYR A 362 4.56 1.82 14.52
N VAL A 363 4.60 1.21 15.72
CA VAL A 363 3.39 0.80 16.45
C VAL A 363 2.63 2.03 16.93
N GLY A 364 3.35 3.01 17.54
CA GLY A 364 2.76 4.28 17.96
C GLY A 364 2.18 5.07 16.76
N MET A 365 2.87 5.06 15.62
CA MET A 365 2.36 5.64 14.36
C MET A 365 1.07 4.96 13.91
N ALA A 366 1.02 3.62 13.89
CA ALA A 366 -0.17 2.86 13.49
C ALA A 366 -1.36 3.14 14.41
N ARG A 367 -1.13 3.21 15.71
CA ARG A 367 -2.15 3.54 16.71
C ARG A 367 -2.63 4.99 16.60
N LYS A 368 -1.72 5.93 16.34
CA LYS A 368 -2.11 7.33 16.07
C LYS A 368 -3.01 7.42 14.87
N TYR A 369 -2.65 6.74 13.78
CA TYR A 369 -3.46 6.70 12.56
C TYR A 369 -4.81 6.01 12.78
N GLN A 370 -4.83 4.86 13.49
CA GLN A 370 -6.07 4.19 13.90
C GLN A 370 -6.99 5.14 14.68
N ASN A 371 -6.46 5.84 15.69
CA ASN A 371 -7.23 6.78 16.50
C ASN A 371 -7.79 7.96 15.68
N ASP A 372 -7.06 8.44 14.69
CA ASP A 372 -7.54 9.47 13.77
C ASP A 372 -8.74 8.96 12.95
N LEU A 373 -8.62 7.75 12.38
CA LEU A 373 -9.70 7.12 11.61
C LEU A 373 -10.94 6.84 12.50
N VAL A 374 -10.75 6.48 13.76
CA VAL A 374 -11.85 6.30 14.73
C VAL A 374 -12.51 7.63 15.05
N THR A 375 -11.72 8.68 15.29
CA THR A 375 -12.25 10.03 15.58
C THR A 375 -13.06 10.58 14.40
N GLU A 376 -12.62 10.29 13.19
CA GLU A 376 -13.29 10.67 11.95
C GLU A 376 -14.45 9.72 11.57
N LYS A 377 -14.72 8.70 12.38
CA LYS A 377 -15.76 7.66 12.18
C LYS A 377 -15.55 6.81 10.91
N VAL A 378 -14.34 6.77 10.37
CA VAL A 378 -13.95 5.84 9.31
C VAL A 378 -13.88 4.42 9.84
N LEU A 379 -13.33 4.25 11.05
CA LEU A 379 -13.32 2.98 11.76
C LEU A 379 -14.30 3.03 12.94
N THR A 380 -15.13 2.00 13.06
CA THR A 380 -16.05 1.80 14.18
C THR A 380 -15.70 0.50 14.90
N ALA A 381 -15.70 0.53 16.23
CA ALA A 381 -15.32 -0.65 17.03
C ALA A 381 -16.10 -1.89 16.61
N ASN A 382 -15.37 -2.97 16.38
CA ASN A 382 -15.97 -4.28 16.13
C ASN A 382 -16.43 -4.86 17.46
N THR A 383 -17.72 -5.13 17.58
CA THR A 383 -18.34 -5.71 18.78
C THR A 383 -18.40 -7.23 18.74
N GLN A 384 -17.79 -7.87 17.74
CA GLN A 384 -17.80 -9.33 17.65
C GLN A 384 -17.20 -9.97 18.90
N SER A 385 -17.92 -10.91 19.42
CA SER A 385 -17.50 -11.85 20.46
C SER A 385 -17.73 -13.25 19.91
N GLY A 386 -16.77 -14.13 19.99
CA GLY A 386 -16.91 -15.50 19.47
C GLY A 386 -15.55 -16.11 19.12
N SER A 387 -15.57 -17.07 18.23
CA SER A 387 -14.36 -17.70 17.70
C SER A 387 -13.77 -16.92 16.53
N THR A 388 -12.52 -17.22 16.21
CA THR A 388 -11.85 -16.79 14.97
C THR A 388 -12.64 -17.26 13.75
N ASN A 389 -12.93 -16.36 12.82
CA ASN A 389 -13.60 -16.68 11.57
C ASN A 389 -12.61 -17.29 10.56
N VAL A 390 -13.11 -18.02 9.57
CA VAL A 390 -12.33 -18.59 8.46
C VAL A 390 -12.94 -18.15 7.14
N HIS A 391 -12.14 -17.64 6.24
CA HIS A 391 -12.58 -17.28 4.90
C HIS A 391 -12.14 -18.33 3.87
N VAL A 392 -13.09 -18.82 3.09
CA VAL A 392 -12.84 -19.85 2.08
C VAL A 392 -13.38 -19.38 0.72
N ASP A 393 -12.48 -18.99 -0.17
CA ASP A 393 -12.84 -18.83 -1.59
C ASP A 393 -13.04 -20.21 -2.22
N VAL A 394 -14.17 -20.41 -2.88
CA VAL A 394 -14.52 -21.68 -3.55
C VAL A 394 -14.54 -21.44 -5.05
N PHE A 395 -13.66 -22.16 -5.77
CA PHE A 395 -13.54 -22.01 -7.21
C PHE A 395 -14.56 -22.92 -7.93
N GLY A 396 -15.60 -22.32 -8.51
CA GLY A 396 -16.72 -23.02 -9.18
C GLY A 396 -16.37 -23.52 -10.57
N GLY A 397 -15.74 -22.67 -11.39
CA GLY A 397 -15.34 -23.10 -12.72
C GLY A 397 -14.77 -22.01 -13.62
N GLU A 398 -14.27 -22.45 -14.78
CA GLU A 398 -13.57 -21.63 -15.76
C GLU A 398 -13.94 -22.01 -17.18
N MET A 399 -13.77 -21.08 -18.12
CA MET A 399 -13.90 -21.38 -19.54
C MET A 399 -12.56 -21.87 -20.12
N GLU A 400 -12.59 -22.99 -20.82
CA GLU A 400 -11.51 -23.50 -21.65
C GLU A 400 -11.80 -23.15 -23.11
N SER A 401 -10.93 -22.38 -23.74
CA SER A 401 -11.11 -22.00 -25.15
C SER A 401 -10.94 -23.20 -26.07
N GLY A 402 -11.91 -23.40 -26.95
CA GLY A 402 -11.93 -24.50 -27.91
C GLY A 402 -11.91 -23.99 -29.35
N ILE A 403 -11.52 -24.88 -30.30
CA ILE A 403 -11.44 -24.53 -31.74
C ILE A 403 -12.81 -24.18 -32.33
N LEU A 404 -13.88 -24.87 -31.90
CA LEU A 404 -15.24 -24.67 -32.39
C LEU A 404 -16.17 -24.08 -31.31
N PHE A 405 -16.04 -24.53 -30.08
CA PHE A 405 -16.86 -24.09 -28.94
C PHE A 405 -16.01 -24.09 -27.67
N ASP A 406 -16.22 -23.08 -26.85
CA ASP A 406 -15.63 -23.03 -25.51
C ASP A 406 -16.31 -24.06 -24.60
N LYS A 407 -15.53 -24.66 -23.72
CA LYS A 407 -15.97 -25.65 -22.74
C LYS A 407 -15.94 -25.05 -21.34
N PHE A 408 -17.01 -25.19 -20.57
CA PHE A 408 -17.01 -24.85 -19.17
C PHE A 408 -16.41 -26.00 -18.35
N VAL A 409 -15.29 -25.77 -17.71
CA VAL A 409 -14.60 -26.68 -16.79
C VAL A 409 -15.20 -26.47 -15.40
N LYS A 410 -15.92 -27.46 -14.89
CA LYS A 410 -16.50 -27.44 -13.54
C LYS A 410 -15.44 -27.85 -12.52
N MET A 411 -15.31 -27.07 -11.46
CA MET A 411 -14.35 -27.31 -10.38
C MET A 411 -15.03 -27.57 -9.04
N THR A 412 -16.14 -26.88 -8.75
CA THR A 412 -16.95 -27.11 -7.54
C THR A 412 -18.41 -26.80 -7.85
N THR A 413 -19.31 -27.75 -7.53
CA THR A 413 -20.76 -27.53 -7.57
C THR A 413 -21.28 -27.10 -6.20
N THR A 414 -22.54 -26.63 -6.13
CA THR A 414 -23.20 -26.30 -4.86
C THR A 414 -23.31 -27.52 -3.94
N ASP A 415 -23.67 -28.71 -4.46
CA ASP A 415 -23.70 -29.96 -3.68
C ASP A 415 -22.32 -30.33 -3.12
N GLN A 416 -21.26 -30.13 -3.92
CA GLN A 416 -19.90 -30.38 -3.47
C GLN A 416 -19.46 -29.39 -2.39
N LEU A 417 -19.88 -28.12 -2.48
CA LEU A 417 -19.64 -27.14 -1.42
C LEU A 417 -20.35 -27.49 -0.12
N VAL A 418 -21.61 -27.92 -0.17
CA VAL A 418 -22.33 -28.40 1.02
C VAL A 418 -21.60 -29.58 1.67
N LYS A 419 -21.07 -30.50 0.86
CA LYS A 419 -20.24 -31.62 1.36
C LYS A 419 -18.96 -31.11 2.04
N ILE A 420 -18.23 -30.18 1.42
CA ILE A 420 -17.05 -29.55 2.02
C ILE A 420 -17.39 -28.89 3.35
N ASN A 421 -18.48 -28.11 3.40
CA ASN A 421 -18.93 -27.46 4.61
C ASN A 421 -19.19 -28.45 5.73
N ASN A 422 -19.93 -29.52 5.46
CA ASN A 422 -20.23 -30.53 6.47
C ASN A 422 -18.95 -31.20 7.01
N GLU A 423 -18.02 -31.54 6.12
CA GLU A 423 -16.74 -32.13 6.53
C GLU A 423 -15.87 -31.19 7.36
N LEU A 424 -15.91 -29.86 7.10
CA LEU A 424 -15.16 -28.86 7.87
C LEU A 424 -15.85 -28.60 9.21
N THR A 425 -17.17 -28.46 9.25
CA THR A 425 -17.93 -28.22 10.49
C THR A 425 -17.96 -29.42 11.44
N ASP A 426 -17.77 -30.64 10.92
CA ASP A 426 -17.56 -31.83 11.77
C ASP A 426 -16.22 -31.79 12.54
N SER A 427 -15.27 -30.97 12.09
CA SER A 427 -13.90 -30.91 12.63
C SER A 427 -13.52 -29.54 13.22
N LEU A 428 -14.31 -28.50 13.00
CA LEU A 428 -14.03 -27.11 13.37
C LEU A 428 -15.27 -26.47 14.00
N ASP A 429 -15.08 -25.75 15.10
CA ASP A 429 -16.11 -24.92 15.74
C ASP A 429 -16.13 -23.47 15.21
N ASN A 430 -15.39 -23.20 14.13
CA ASN A 430 -15.25 -21.87 13.56
C ASN A 430 -16.45 -21.50 12.71
N HIS A 431 -16.75 -20.20 12.64
CA HIS A 431 -17.62 -19.65 11.61
C HIS A 431 -16.90 -19.65 10.25
N LEU A 432 -17.49 -20.33 9.26
CA LEU A 432 -16.95 -20.43 7.89
C LEU A 432 -17.69 -19.47 6.98
N MET A 433 -16.95 -18.56 6.34
CA MET A 433 -17.46 -17.63 5.34
C MET A 433 -16.96 -18.07 3.96
N TYR A 434 -17.87 -18.25 3.03
CA TYR A 434 -17.54 -18.69 1.68
C TYR A 434 -17.64 -17.54 0.68
N THR A 435 -16.70 -17.46 -0.27
CA THR A 435 -16.83 -16.61 -1.47
C THR A 435 -16.83 -17.46 -2.71
N LEU A 436 -17.92 -17.39 -3.48
CA LEU A 436 -18.16 -18.24 -4.67
C LEU A 436 -17.52 -17.61 -5.89
N ARG A 437 -16.29 -18.01 -6.21
CA ARG A 437 -15.47 -17.49 -7.32
C ARG A 437 -15.70 -18.32 -8.59
N GLY A 438 -16.02 -17.66 -9.71
CA GLY A 438 -16.25 -18.34 -10.97
C GLY A 438 -17.60 -19.11 -11.05
N PHE A 439 -18.59 -18.74 -10.24
CA PHE A 439 -19.94 -19.30 -10.26
C PHE A 439 -20.88 -18.64 -11.28
N TYR A 440 -20.41 -17.67 -12.05
CA TYR A 440 -21.17 -17.06 -13.14
C TYR A 440 -21.06 -17.84 -14.44
N LYS A 441 -21.97 -17.57 -15.40
CA LYS A 441 -22.03 -18.29 -16.67
C LYS A 441 -20.75 -18.26 -17.49
N GLY A 442 -19.98 -17.18 -17.41
CA GLY A 442 -18.69 -17.00 -18.07
C GLY A 442 -17.51 -17.66 -17.35
N GLY A 443 -17.73 -18.31 -16.20
CA GLY A 443 -16.63 -18.76 -15.33
C GLY A 443 -15.92 -17.58 -14.65
N TYR A 444 -14.72 -17.83 -14.17
CA TYR A 444 -13.97 -16.80 -13.45
C TYR A 444 -13.42 -15.71 -14.37
N SER A 445 -12.75 -16.08 -15.46
CA SER A 445 -12.02 -15.13 -16.30
C SER A 445 -12.90 -14.33 -17.27
N ASN A 446 -14.05 -14.87 -17.68
CA ASN A 446 -14.97 -14.20 -18.59
C ASN A 446 -16.12 -13.47 -17.87
N GLN A 447 -15.95 -13.17 -16.59
CA GLN A 447 -16.85 -12.29 -15.87
C GLN A 447 -16.72 -10.88 -16.45
N THR A 448 -17.84 -10.21 -16.67
CA THR A 448 -17.88 -8.80 -17.08
C THR A 448 -18.56 -7.97 -16.00
N TYR A 449 -18.45 -6.66 -16.09
CA TYR A 449 -19.11 -5.73 -15.17
C TYR A 449 -20.63 -5.97 -15.03
N SER A 450 -21.29 -6.53 -16.07
CA SER A 450 -22.73 -6.74 -16.10
C SER A 450 -23.17 -8.21 -16.23
N ASN A 451 -22.25 -9.15 -16.48
CA ASN A 451 -22.59 -10.57 -16.63
C ASN A 451 -22.41 -11.31 -15.31
N THR A 452 -23.34 -11.09 -14.40
CA THR A 452 -23.33 -11.68 -13.04
C THR A 452 -24.33 -12.82 -12.86
N LYS A 453 -24.89 -13.36 -13.96
CA LYS A 453 -25.88 -14.44 -13.89
C LYS A 453 -25.26 -15.75 -13.43
N PHE A 454 -25.79 -16.31 -12.35
CA PHE A 454 -25.35 -17.60 -11.79
C PHE A 454 -25.39 -18.73 -12.83
N ASN A 455 -24.41 -19.63 -12.80
CA ASN A 455 -24.28 -20.73 -13.73
C ASN A 455 -25.01 -21.99 -13.23
N SER A 456 -26.20 -22.27 -13.80
CA SER A 456 -26.99 -23.42 -13.41
C SER A 456 -26.33 -24.80 -13.63
N LYS A 457 -25.17 -24.85 -14.35
CA LYS A 457 -24.39 -26.09 -14.47
C LYS A 457 -23.67 -26.45 -13.14
N LEU A 458 -23.56 -25.49 -12.22
CA LEU A 458 -22.93 -25.67 -10.91
C LEU A 458 -23.97 -25.96 -9.80
N GLY A 459 -25.26 -25.88 -10.08
CA GLY A 459 -26.35 -26.07 -9.12
C GLY A 459 -27.22 -24.83 -8.97
N SER A 460 -27.71 -24.57 -7.77
CA SER A 460 -28.59 -23.43 -7.44
C SER A 460 -28.13 -22.76 -6.13
N LEU A 461 -28.33 -21.45 -6.01
CA LEU A 461 -28.08 -20.74 -4.76
C LEU A 461 -29.00 -21.23 -3.61
N SER A 462 -30.18 -21.79 -3.93
CA SER A 462 -31.07 -22.42 -2.93
C SER A 462 -30.45 -23.66 -2.27
N ASP A 463 -29.49 -24.31 -2.93
CA ASP A 463 -28.80 -25.49 -2.36
C ASP A 463 -27.86 -25.07 -1.20
N LEU A 464 -27.52 -23.78 -1.12
CA LEU A 464 -26.60 -23.19 -0.14
C LEU A 464 -27.35 -22.53 1.05
N GLU A 465 -28.67 -22.79 1.19
CA GLU A 465 -29.42 -22.25 2.31
C GLU A 465 -28.81 -22.73 3.65
N GLY A 466 -28.55 -21.76 4.54
CA GLY A 466 -27.90 -22.02 5.84
C GLY A 466 -26.38 -21.88 5.85
N LEU A 467 -25.73 -21.72 4.71
CA LEU A 467 -24.31 -21.35 4.61
C LEU A 467 -24.17 -19.82 4.58
N ASP A 468 -23.12 -19.32 5.24
CA ASP A 468 -22.69 -17.94 5.04
C ASP A 468 -21.82 -17.86 3.79
N TYR A 469 -22.36 -17.24 2.74
CA TYR A 469 -21.64 -17.10 1.48
C TYR A 469 -21.86 -15.74 0.82
N SER A 470 -20.90 -15.32 0.02
CA SER A 470 -21.00 -14.18 -0.90
C SER A 470 -20.60 -14.62 -2.32
N LEU A 471 -21.05 -13.87 -3.33
CA LEU A 471 -20.62 -14.09 -4.71
C LEU A 471 -19.41 -13.22 -5.01
N TYR A 472 -18.33 -13.84 -5.49
CA TYR A 472 -17.16 -13.10 -5.97
C TYR A 472 -17.54 -12.23 -7.16
N TYR A 473 -17.18 -10.96 -7.13
CA TYR A 473 -17.46 -10.02 -8.20
C TYR A 473 -16.26 -9.11 -8.49
N ASN A 474 -15.83 -9.06 -9.76
CA ASN A 474 -14.82 -8.13 -10.24
C ASN A 474 -15.45 -7.20 -11.29
N PRO A 475 -15.83 -5.98 -10.93
CA PRO A 475 -16.42 -5.01 -11.86
C PRO A 475 -15.40 -4.32 -12.74
N VAL A 476 -14.11 -4.41 -12.45
CA VAL A 476 -13.06 -3.56 -13.01
C VAL A 476 -12.33 -4.22 -14.16
N GLU A 477 -12.08 -5.52 -14.05
CA GLU A 477 -11.21 -6.27 -14.97
C GLU A 477 -11.97 -7.41 -15.65
N SER A 478 -11.67 -7.66 -16.91
CA SER A 478 -12.11 -8.86 -17.63
C SER A 478 -10.94 -9.47 -18.39
N TYR A 479 -10.93 -10.80 -18.44
CA TYR A 479 -9.93 -11.59 -19.16
C TYR A 479 -10.62 -12.26 -20.34
N ASN A 480 -10.81 -11.52 -21.43
CA ASN A 480 -11.48 -12.04 -22.62
C ASN A 480 -10.58 -11.89 -23.86
N GLU A 481 -10.59 -12.90 -24.74
CA GLU A 481 -9.88 -12.87 -26.02
C GLU A 481 -10.63 -12.01 -27.05
N LYS A 482 -11.94 -11.84 -26.88
CA LYS A 482 -12.82 -11.08 -27.79
C LYS A 482 -13.62 -10.07 -26.99
N LEU A 483 -13.24 -8.81 -27.10
CA LEU A 483 -14.06 -7.73 -26.58
C LEU A 483 -15.18 -7.40 -27.55
N ASP A 484 -16.38 -7.82 -27.18
CA ASP A 484 -17.60 -7.38 -27.85
C ASP A 484 -18.16 -6.05 -27.26
N TYR A 485 -17.33 -5.30 -26.49
CA TYR A 485 -17.78 -4.14 -25.72
C TYR A 485 -16.91 -2.89 -25.92
N PRO A 486 -16.73 -2.38 -27.16
CA PRO A 486 -15.87 -1.21 -27.37
C PRO A 486 -16.34 0.05 -26.63
N THR A 487 -17.62 0.12 -26.24
CA THR A 487 -18.20 1.25 -25.50
C THR A 487 -18.03 1.18 -24.00
N ASN A 488 -17.62 0.04 -23.44
CA ASN A 488 -17.53 -0.19 -22.00
C ASN A 488 -16.09 -0.39 -21.51
N VAL A 489 -15.15 -0.52 -22.45
CA VAL A 489 -13.72 -0.66 -22.13
C VAL A 489 -13.11 0.72 -21.92
N LEU A 490 -12.22 0.79 -20.94
CA LEU A 490 -11.41 1.98 -20.71
C LEU A 490 -10.56 2.29 -21.94
N VAL A 491 -10.66 3.50 -22.43
CA VAL A 491 -9.84 4.01 -23.51
C VAL A 491 -8.82 4.96 -22.90
N SER A 492 -7.55 4.67 -23.13
CA SER A 492 -6.47 5.51 -22.64
C SER A 492 -6.37 6.84 -23.41
N MET A 493 -5.63 7.81 -22.89
CA MET A 493 -5.46 9.14 -23.49
C MET A 493 -5.01 9.12 -24.96
N ASP A 494 -4.49 8.02 -25.47
CA ASP A 494 -4.11 7.88 -26.89
C ASP A 494 -5.25 7.35 -27.77
N ASN A 495 -6.49 7.33 -27.28
CA ASN A 495 -7.68 6.80 -27.94
C ASN A 495 -7.58 5.31 -28.32
N LYS A 496 -6.85 4.53 -27.53
CA LYS A 496 -6.78 3.09 -27.68
C LYS A 496 -7.42 2.38 -26.50
N GLU A 497 -8.07 1.26 -26.79
CA GLU A 497 -8.55 0.37 -25.74
C GLU A 497 -7.39 -0.03 -24.82
N HIS A 498 -7.57 0.15 -23.52
CA HIS A 498 -6.55 -0.19 -22.55
C HIS A 498 -6.60 -1.69 -22.24
N TYR A 499 -5.53 -2.39 -22.58
CA TYR A 499 -5.37 -3.80 -22.27
C TYR A 499 -3.93 -4.14 -21.89
N VAL A 500 -3.79 -5.22 -21.13
CA VAL A 500 -2.51 -5.84 -20.79
C VAL A 500 -2.43 -7.19 -21.47
N GLU A 501 -1.45 -7.40 -22.34
CA GLU A 501 -1.18 -8.70 -22.94
C GLU A 501 -0.62 -9.66 -21.87
N LEU A 502 -1.32 -10.76 -21.60
CA LEU A 502 -0.97 -11.73 -20.56
C LEU A 502 0.00 -12.81 -21.03
N GLU A 503 -0.11 -13.21 -22.30
CA GLU A 503 0.74 -14.22 -22.93
C GLU A 503 0.96 -13.87 -24.40
N LYS A 504 2.03 -14.39 -25.02
CA LYS A 504 2.34 -14.18 -26.44
C LYS A 504 1.31 -14.73 -27.43
N ASN A 505 0.18 -15.23 -26.97
CA ASN A 505 -0.85 -15.93 -27.73
C ASN A 505 -2.22 -15.26 -27.65
N GLU A 506 -2.30 -13.95 -27.76
CA GLU A 506 -3.57 -13.21 -27.93
C GLU A 506 -4.53 -13.30 -26.73
N LYS A 507 -4.01 -13.42 -25.50
CA LYS A 507 -4.80 -13.32 -24.27
C LYS A 507 -4.59 -11.97 -23.63
N TYR A 508 -5.68 -11.27 -23.33
CA TYR A 508 -5.65 -9.90 -22.87
C TYR A 508 -6.48 -9.73 -21.59
N LYS A 509 -6.00 -8.87 -20.72
CA LYS A 509 -6.75 -8.31 -19.60
C LYS A 509 -7.18 -6.89 -19.96
N PHE A 510 -8.46 -6.60 -19.86
CA PHE A 510 -9.07 -5.31 -20.12
C PHE A 510 -9.55 -4.65 -18.84
N TYR A 511 -9.63 -3.33 -18.86
CA TYR A 511 -10.24 -2.54 -17.80
C TYR A 511 -11.54 -1.93 -18.32
N PHE A 512 -12.58 -1.91 -17.49
CA PHE A 512 -13.82 -1.25 -17.83
C PHE A 512 -13.75 0.26 -17.53
N ASN A 513 -14.47 1.06 -18.31
CA ASN A 513 -14.62 2.48 -18.03
C ASN A 513 -15.39 2.70 -16.72
N VAL A 514 -15.20 3.89 -16.12
CA VAL A 514 -15.70 4.19 -14.77
C VAL A 514 -17.22 4.07 -14.67
N ASP A 515 -17.96 4.55 -15.67
CA ASP A 515 -19.43 4.47 -15.68
C ASP A 515 -19.92 3.03 -15.70
N SER A 516 -19.26 2.15 -16.47
CA SER A 516 -19.57 0.71 -16.49
C SER A 516 -19.30 0.05 -15.15
N VAL A 517 -18.19 0.40 -14.50
CA VAL A 517 -17.86 -0.10 -13.15
C VAL A 517 -18.94 0.30 -12.15
N VAL A 518 -19.30 1.59 -12.09
CA VAL A 518 -20.33 2.12 -11.19
C VAL A 518 -21.69 1.47 -11.44
N SER A 519 -22.12 1.42 -12.70
CA SER A 519 -23.38 0.79 -13.10
C SER A 519 -23.41 -0.71 -12.76
N GLY A 520 -22.31 -1.42 -13.02
CA GLY A 520 -22.16 -2.84 -12.73
C GLY A 520 -22.24 -3.16 -11.24
N VAL A 521 -21.57 -2.37 -10.40
CA VAL A 521 -21.61 -2.52 -8.94
C VAL A 521 -23.05 -2.34 -8.45
N ASN A 522 -23.71 -1.23 -8.81
CA ASN A 522 -25.08 -0.94 -8.37
C ASN A 522 -26.05 -2.06 -8.77
N SER A 523 -26.02 -2.49 -10.03
CA SER A 523 -26.92 -3.54 -10.53
C SER A 523 -26.65 -4.91 -9.88
N THR A 524 -25.40 -5.23 -9.58
CA THR A 524 -25.03 -6.51 -8.95
C THR A 524 -25.40 -6.53 -7.47
N LEU A 525 -25.19 -5.41 -6.76
CA LEU A 525 -25.62 -5.26 -5.36
C LEU A 525 -27.15 -5.41 -5.25
N GLU A 526 -27.92 -4.79 -6.15
CA GLU A 526 -29.37 -4.93 -6.18
C GLU A 526 -29.78 -6.37 -6.47
N GLN A 527 -29.19 -7.02 -7.50
CA GLN A 527 -29.51 -8.37 -7.91
C GLN A 527 -29.32 -9.40 -6.78
N TYR A 528 -28.30 -9.23 -5.95
CA TYR A 528 -27.91 -10.19 -4.91
C TYR A 528 -28.12 -9.66 -3.47
N ASN A 529 -28.89 -8.59 -3.30
CA ASN A 529 -29.16 -7.96 -2.01
C ASN A 529 -27.89 -7.62 -1.20
N GLY A 530 -26.85 -7.17 -1.89
CA GLY A 530 -25.56 -6.86 -1.26
C GLY A 530 -24.66 -8.07 -0.96
N ASN A 531 -25.12 -9.30 -1.23
CA ASN A 531 -24.36 -10.52 -0.88
C ASN A 531 -23.25 -10.83 -1.91
N VAL A 532 -22.30 -9.92 -2.02
CA VAL A 532 -21.15 -10.00 -2.93
C VAL A 532 -19.85 -9.61 -2.22
N ALA A 533 -18.76 -10.28 -2.58
CA ALA A 533 -17.40 -9.91 -2.22
C ALA A 533 -16.70 -9.31 -3.45
N ILE A 534 -16.33 -8.03 -3.35
CA ILE A 534 -15.89 -7.24 -4.51
C ILE A 534 -14.37 -7.19 -4.60
N ASP A 535 -13.84 -7.68 -5.73
CA ASP A 535 -12.41 -7.64 -6.04
C ASP A 535 -12.09 -6.50 -7.04
N ALA A 536 -10.83 -6.15 -7.14
CA ALA A 536 -10.24 -5.10 -7.97
C ALA A 536 -10.72 -3.67 -7.64
N LEU A 537 -11.99 -3.43 -7.41
CA LEU A 537 -12.53 -2.12 -7.06
C LEU A 537 -11.80 -1.50 -5.85
N GLY A 538 -11.48 -2.34 -4.85
CA GLY A 538 -10.82 -1.91 -3.63
C GLY A 538 -9.46 -1.25 -3.84
N TYR A 539 -8.68 -1.72 -4.82
CA TYR A 539 -7.29 -1.30 -5.02
C TYR A 539 -6.97 -0.76 -6.42
N ARG A 540 -7.93 -0.72 -7.34
CA ARG A 540 -7.76 -0.12 -8.68
C ARG A 540 -8.44 1.24 -8.72
N LEU A 541 -7.62 2.28 -8.83
CA LEU A 541 -8.11 3.66 -8.97
C LEU A 541 -7.46 4.30 -10.20
N TYR A 542 -8.27 4.65 -11.18
CA TYR A 542 -7.82 5.26 -12.44
C TYR A 542 -8.79 6.35 -12.90
N GLY A 543 -8.31 7.24 -13.75
CA GLY A 543 -9.13 8.20 -14.48
C GLY A 543 -9.77 7.58 -15.71
N ASP A 544 -10.69 8.29 -16.33
CA ASP A 544 -11.36 7.93 -17.58
C ASP A 544 -11.44 9.16 -18.48
N GLU A 545 -10.53 9.23 -19.45
CA GLU A 545 -10.39 10.40 -20.32
C GLU A 545 -11.63 10.66 -21.17
N ASN A 546 -12.28 9.58 -21.63
CA ASN A 546 -13.50 9.72 -22.46
C ASN A 546 -14.68 10.33 -21.70
N ALA A 547 -14.73 10.10 -20.39
CA ALA A 547 -15.75 10.67 -19.51
C ALA A 547 -15.26 11.94 -18.79
N GLU A 548 -14.05 12.40 -19.09
CA GLU A 548 -13.38 13.53 -18.42
C GLU A 548 -13.23 13.34 -16.91
N TYR A 549 -13.20 12.08 -16.43
CA TYR A 549 -12.99 11.77 -15.02
C TYR A 549 -11.51 11.61 -14.69
N ARG A 550 -11.06 12.31 -13.67
CA ARG A 550 -9.76 12.09 -13.04
C ARG A 550 -9.88 11.08 -11.91
N ARG A 551 -8.75 10.58 -11.43
CA ARG A 551 -8.73 9.66 -10.28
C ARG A 551 -9.47 10.21 -9.05
N THR A 552 -9.43 11.52 -8.84
CA THR A 552 -10.18 12.19 -7.76
C THR A 552 -11.68 12.07 -7.95
N ASP A 553 -12.17 12.25 -9.17
CA ASP A 553 -13.59 12.14 -9.51
C ASP A 553 -14.05 10.68 -9.34
N THR A 554 -13.27 9.74 -9.90
CA THR A 554 -13.51 8.29 -9.73
C THR A 554 -13.52 7.89 -8.25
N MET A 555 -12.56 8.36 -7.45
CA MET A 555 -12.52 8.07 -6.01
C MET A 555 -13.77 8.56 -5.30
N ASN A 556 -14.26 9.74 -5.64
CA ASN A 556 -15.48 10.29 -5.04
C ASN A 556 -16.72 9.48 -5.47
N MET A 557 -16.82 9.09 -6.74
CA MET A 557 -17.89 8.21 -7.23
C MET A 557 -17.86 6.84 -6.52
N TYR A 558 -16.67 6.27 -6.31
CA TYR A 558 -16.51 5.00 -5.62
C TYR A 558 -16.89 5.08 -4.14
N LYS A 559 -16.60 6.18 -3.44
CA LYS A 559 -17.04 6.40 -2.04
C LYS A 559 -18.56 6.44 -1.91
N GLU A 560 -19.28 6.89 -2.92
CA GLU A 560 -20.74 7.00 -2.92
C GLU A 560 -21.45 5.67 -3.19
N LEU A 561 -20.74 4.67 -3.78
CA LEU A 561 -21.33 3.38 -4.19
C LEU A 561 -22.07 2.63 -3.08
N PHE A 562 -21.56 2.69 -1.86
CA PHE A 562 -22.06 1.88 -0.76
C PHE A 562 -22.90 2.69 0.25
N GLY A 563 -22.90 4.02 0.17
CA GLY A 563 -23.56 4.88 1.16
C GLY A 563 -23.11 4.51 2.58
N ASP A 564 -24.05 4.18 3.46
CA ASP A 564 -23.78 3.75 4.84
C ASP A 564 -23.60 2.21 4.97
N THR A 565 -23.68 1.44 3.87
CA THR A 565 -23.53 -0.01 3.92
C THR A 565 -22.07 -0.44 3.87
N LYS A 566 -21.80 -1.62 4.45
CA LYS A 566 -20.48 -2.24 4.42
C LYS A 566 -20.49 -3.46 3.48
N GLN A 567 -19.35 -3.72 2.86
CA GLN A 567 -19.15 -4.81 1.90
C GLN A 567 -17.86 -5.57 2.20
N SER A 568 -17.81 -6.84 1.83
CA SER A 568 -16.58 -7.63 1.80
C SER A 568 -15.74 -7.19 0.61
N LEU A 569 -14.54 -6.65 0.86
CA LEU A 569 -13.67 -6.08 -0.16
C LEU A 569 -12.29 -6.74 -0.16
N TYR A 570 -11.80 -7.07 -1.36
CA TYR A 570 -10.43 -7.52 -1.54
C TYR A 570 -9.48 -6.32 -1.57
N LYS A 571 -8.52 -6.30 -0.62
CA LYS A 571 -7.43 -5.30 -0.53
C LYS A 571 -7.91 -3.84 -0.64
N PRO A 572 -8.96 -3.41 0.08
CA PRO A 572 -9.45 -2.06 -0.06
C PRO A 572 -8.39 -1.01 0.33
N ASN A 573 -8.32 0.05 -0.47
CA ASN A 573 -7.61 1.27 -0.14
C ASN A 573 -8.30 2.03 1.00
N GLU A 574 -7.59 2.98 1.62
CA GLU A 574 -8.08 3.73 2.81
C GLU A 574 -9.46 4.33 2.61
N TYR A 575 -9.75 4.88 1.43
CA TYR A 575 -11.02 5.54 1.16
C TYR A 575 -12.26 4.62 1.18
N PHE A 576 -12.06 3.30 1.23
CA PHE A 576 -13.13 2.32 1.41
C PHE A 576 -13.22 1.75 2.83
N LEU A 577 -12.33 2.10 3.76
CA LEU A 577 -12.32 1.46 5.09
C LEU A 577 -13.62 1.68 5.87
N ALA A 578 -14.31 2.81 5.66
CA ALA A 578 -15.61 3.06 6.27
C ALA A 578 -16.70 2.08 5.79
N ASN A 579 -16.57 1.61 4.54
CA ASN A 579 -17.50 0.70 3.88
C ASN A 579 -17.03 -0.76 3.86
N THR A 580 -15.97 -1.10 4.61
CA THR A 580 -15.43 -2.46 4.65
C THR A 580 -15.99 -3.21 5.85
N SER A 581 -16.70 -4.32 5.62
CA SER A 581 -17.05 -5.30 6.65
C SER A 581 -15.89 -6.27 6.88
N GLU A 582 -15.41 -6.89 5.80
CA GLU A 582 -14.28 -7.81 5.78
C GLU A 582 -13.21 -7.32 4.81
N TYR A 583 -11.98 -7.20 5.30
CA TYR A 583 -10.80 -6.94 4.48
C TYR A 583 -10.21 -8.29 4.02
N LEU A 584 -10.48 -8.67 2.78
CA LEU A 584 -10.05 -9.95 2.22
C LEU A 584 -8.64 -9.86 1.63
N THR A 585 -7.86 -10.94 1.75
CA THR A 585 -6.48 -11.09 1.24
C THR A 585 -5.51 -10.01 1.74
N THR A 586 -5.53 -9.76 3.06
CA THR A 586 -4.57 -8.86 3.73
C THR A 586 -3.14 -9.37 3.54
N PRO A 587 -2.20 -8.53 3.09
CA PRO A 587 -0.82 -8.96 2.90
C PRO A 587 -0.14 -9.34 4.22
N LEU A 588 0.66 -10.40 4.21
CA LEU A 588 1.50 -10.83 5.34
C LEU A 588 2.93 -10.25 5.27
N TYR A 589 3.28 -9.62 4.14
CA TYR A 589 4.60 -9.08 3.88
C TYR A 589 4.51 -7.70 3.23
N HIS A 590 5.62 -6.96 3.27
CA HIS A 590 5.76 -5.73 2.50
C HIS A 590 5.69 -6.01 0.98
N GLY A 591 5.51 -4.96 0.17
CA GLY A 591 5.51 -5.04 -1.29
C GLY A 591 6.89 -5.28 -1.89
N ARG A 592 7.05 -4.99 -3.18
CA ARG A 592 8.23 -5.38 -3.99
C ARG A 592 9.37 -4.36 -4.03
N LEU A 593 9.37 -3.34 -3.17
CA LEU A 593 10.43 -2.34 -3.15
C LEU A 593 11.77 -2.95 -2.68
N ARG A 594 12.85 -2.70 -3.44
CA ARG A 594 14.12 -3.45 -3.29
C ARG A 594 14.99 -3.04 -2.10
N PHE A 595 14.75 -1.88 -1.49
CA PHE A 595 15.57 -1.30 -0.42
C PHE A 595 14.94 -1.40 0.97
N ILE A 596 13.82 -2.11 1.08
CA ILE A 596 13.15 -2.39 2.35
C ILE A 596 14.10 -3.19 3.26
N THR A 597 14.14 -2.81 4.52
CA THR A 597 14.93 -3.51 5.54
C THR A 597 14.10 -4.43 6.41
N ASP A 598 12.83 -4.08 6.62
CA ASP A 598 11.94 -4.81 7.52
C ASP A 598 10.49 -4.79 7.01
N SER A 599 9.78 -5.89 7.22
CA SER A 599 8.32 -5.99 7.10
C SER A 599 7.68 -5.83 8.48
N VAL A 600 6.66 -4.98 8.60
CA VAL A 600 5.94 -4.71 9.86
C VAL A 600 4.43 -4.76 9.66
N PRO A 601 3.64 -5.25 10.64
CA PRO A 601 2.18 -5.38 10.51
C PRO A 601 1.44 -4.05 10.76
N PHE A 602 1.85 -2.98 10.10
CA PHE A 602 1.23 -1.67 10.31
C PHE A 602 -0.26 -1.68 9.98
N LEU A 603 -0.63 -2.25 8.82
CA LEU A 603 -2.01 -2.35 8.37
C LEU A 603 -2.86 -3.15 9.38
N GLN A 604 -2.33 -4.28 9.85
CA GLN A 604 -3.02 -5.12 10.81
C GLN A 604 -3.22 -4.43 12.16
N ILE A 605 -2.23 -3.66 12.64
CA ILE A 605 -2.37 -2.84 13.86
C ILE A 605 -3.47 -1.79 13.68
N VAL A 606 -3.57 -1.18 12.49
CA VAL A 606 -4.63 -0.21 12.19
C VAL A 606 -6.01 -0.85 12.16
N LEU A 607 -6.15 -2.03 11.59
CA LEU A 607 -7.46 -2.68 11.39
C LEU A 607 -7.95 -3.45 12.62
N ARG A 608 -7.04 -4.02 13.44
CA ARG A 608 -7.39 -4.94 14.52
C ARG A 608 -8.31 -4.30 15.57
N GLY A 609 -9.44 -4.96 15.82
CA GLY A 609 -10.50 -4.49 16.73
C GLY A 609 -11.56 -3.61 16.07
N TYR A 610 -11.43 -3.34 14.75
CA TYR A 610 -12.35 -2.47 13.99
C TYR A 610 -12.88 -3.11 12.71
N VAL A 611 -12.03 -3.81 11.96
CA VAL A 611 -12.39 -4.51 10.72
C VAL A 611 -11.88 -5.93 10.81
N ASP A 612 -12.68 -6.90 10.43
CA ASP A 612 -12.22 -8.27 10.29
C ASP A 612 -11.36 -8.39 9.04
N TYR A 613 -10.18 -8.97 9.18
CA TYR A 613 -9.26 -9.14 8.05
C TYR A 613 -8.72 -10.57 7.98
N TYR A 614 -8.54 -11.00 6.74
CA TYR A 614 -8.18 -12.37 6.40
C TYR A 614 -6.88 -12.38 5.62
N SER A 615 -6.01 -13.34 5.90
CA SER A 615 -4.71 -13.48 5.26
C SER A 615 -4.82 -13.68 3.74
N THR A 616 -3.69 -13.64 3.05
CA THR A 616 -3.55 -14.29 1.74
C THR A 616 -3.77 -15.80 1.89
N TYR A 617 -4.12 -16.49 0.79
CA TYR A 617 -4.47 -17.92 0.84
C TYR A 617 -3.31 -18.80 1.31
N LEU A 618 -3.45 -19.44 2.46
CA LEU A 618 -2.41 -20.24 3.09
C LEU A 618 -2.02 -21.47 2.26
N ASN A 619 -2.96 -22.07 1.53
CA ASN A 619 -2.67 -23.19 0.64
C ASN A 619 -1.85 -22.81 -0.60
N PHE A 620 -1.64 -21.52 -0.88
CA PHE A 620 -0.73 -21.02 -1.91
C PHE A 620 0.60 -20.52 -1.36
N SER A 621 0.80 -20.57 -0.05
CA SER A 621 2.05 -20.18 0.59
C SER A 621 3.19 -21.12 0.20
N THR A 622 4.36 -20.56 -0.04
CA THR A 622 5.59 -21.32 -0.24
C THR A 622 6.19 -21.85 1.07
N ASN A 623 5.80 -21.25 2.20
CA ASN A 623 6.17 -21.69 3.54
C ASN A 623 4.96 -21.53 4.48
N GLN A 624 4.09 -22.53 4.47
CA GLN A 624 2.81 -22.48 5.20
C GLN A 624 3.01 -22.36 6.71
N GLU A 625 4.02 -23.01 7.28
CA GLU A 625 4.33 -22.97 8.70
C GLU A 625 4.67 -21.53 9.18
N ILE A 626 5.52 -20.83 8.42
CA ILE A 626 5.84 -19.43 8.68
C ILE A 626 4.60 -18.53 8.53
N ASP A 627 3.78 -18.75 7.49
CA ASP A 627 2.61 -17.89 7.25
C ASP A 627 1.50 -18.12 8.28
N VAL A 628 1.36 -19.34 8.82
CA VAL A 628 0.49 -19.62 9.98
C VAL A 628 0.95 -18.84 11.22
N LEU A 629 2.25 -18.88 11.52
CA LEU A 629 2.82 -18.10 12.62
C LEU A 629 2.66 -16.59 12.41
N LYS A 630 2.77 -16.10 11.14
CA LYS A 630 2.49 -14.70 10.82
C LYS A 630 1.01 -14.33 11.00
N CYS A 631 0.08 -15.22 10.68
CA CYS A 631 -1.35 -15.02 11.01
C CYS A 631 -1.55 -14.86 12.52
N ILE A 632 -0.89 -15.69 13.30
CA ILE A 632 -0.96 -15.63 14.78
C ILE A 632 -0.35 -14.32 15.30
N GLU A 633 0.85 -13.96 14.82
CA GLU A 633 1.53 -12.72 15.20
C GLU A 633 0.71 -11.47 14.84
N TYR A 634 0.13 -11.45 13.64
CA TYR A 634 -0.59 -10.29 13.12
C TYR A 634 -2.06 -10.23 13.49
N GLY A 635 -2.56 -11.25 14.20
CA GLY A 635 -3.96 -11.37 14.55
C GLY A 635 -4.88 -11.59 13.35
N SER A 636 -4.35 -12.17 12.24
CA SER A 636 -5.08 -12.33 11.00
C SER A 636 -5.88 -13.62 10.96
N ASN A 637 -7.14 -13.53 10.56
CA ASN A 637 -7.97 -14.71 10.30
C ASN A 637 -7.41 -15.48 9.09
N PRO A 638 -7.47 -16.84 9.08
CA PRO A 638 -6.98 -17.64 7.98
C PRO A 638 -7.89 -17.55 6.74
N ALA A 639 -7.27 -17.64 5.56
CA ALA A 639 -7.97 -17.72 4.29
C ALA A 639 -7.42 -18.82 3.38
N TYR A 640 -8.32 -19.43 2.59
CA TYR A 640 -8.00 -20.50 1.64
C TYR A 640 -8.73 -20.27 0.31
N LEU A 641 -8.17 -20.75 -0.79
CA LEU A 641 -8.84 -20.84 -2.09
C LEU A 641 -8.86 -22.31 -2.53
N ILE A 642 -10.06 -22.89 -2.60
CA ILE A 642 -10.22 -24.33 -2.83
C ILE A 642 -11.10 -24.66 -4.03
N SER A 643 -10.93 -25.86 -4.57
CA SER A 643 -11.84 -26.52 -5.51
C SER A 643 -12.08 -27.97 -5.10
N TYR A 644 -13.24 -28.52 -5.43
CA TYR A 644 -13.51 -29.94 -5.17
C TYR A 644 -12.78 -30.85 -6.14
N GLU A 645 -12.75 -30.46 -7.43
CA GLU A 645 -12.03 -31.20 -8.47
C GLU A 645 -10.54 -30.87 -8.48
N GLU A 646 -9.76 -31.74 -9.08
CA GLU A 646 -8.29 -31.64 -9.19
C GLU A 646 -7.86 -30.41 -10.01
N SER A 647 -6.88 -29.67 -9.50
CA SER A 647 -6.39 -28.42 -10.09
C SER A 647 -5.85 -28.57 -11.52
N HIS A 648 -5.36 -29.78 -11.90
CA HIS A 648 -4.83 -30.03 -13.25
C HIS A 648 -5.88 -29.84 -14.37
N LEU A 649 -7.18 -29.91 -14.05
CA LEU A 649 -8.25 -29.64 -15.02
C LEU A 649 -8.23 -28.19 -15.54
N LEU A 650 -7.58 -27.27 -14.82
CA LEU A 650 -7.41 -25.87 -15.20
C LEU A 650 -6.21 -25.61 -16.13
N SER A 651 -5.41 -26.63 -16.45
CA SER A 651 -4.13 -26.47 -17.15
C SER A 651 -4.22 -25.76 -18.52
N ASN A 652 -5.35 -25.90 -19.22
CA ASN A 652 -5.61 -25.27 -20.52
C ASN A 652 -6.50 -24.01 -20.42
N THR A 653 -6.64 -23.43 -19.24
CA THR A 653 -7.46 -22.25 -18.99
C THR A 653 -6.60 -21.06 -18.56
N LEU A 654 -7.19 -19.87 -18.49
CA LEU A 654 -6.54 -18.69 -17.92
C LEU A 654 -6.25 -18.84 -16.41
N SER A 655 -6.92 -19.78 -15.75
CA SER A 655 -6.76 -20.10 -14.33
C SER A 655 -5.73 -21.21 -14.05
N ASN A 656 -4.82 -21.53 -14.98
CA ASN A 656 -3.79 -22.55 -14.84
C ASN A 656 -2.80 -22.31 -13.68
N HIS A 657 -2.72 -21.07 -13.20
CA HIS A 657 -1.92 -20.69 -12.05
C HIS A 657 -2.53 -21.13 -10.70
N LEU A 658 -3.79 -21.60 -10.69
CA LEU A 658 -4.49 -22.07 -9.50
C LEU A 658 -4.18 -23.56 -9.21
N TYR A 659 -2.91 -23.89 -9.04
CA TYR A 659 -2.39 -25.24 -8.94
C TYR A 659 -2.58 -25.91 -7.56
N ALA A 660 -2.89 -25.15 -6.52
CA ALA A 660 -2.98 -25.62 -5.13
C ALA A 660 -4.41 -25.64 -4.59
N THR A 661 -5.46 -25.63 -5.44
CA THR A 661 -6.85 -25.48 -5.00
C THR A 661 -7.51 -26.78 -4.54
N HIS A 662 -7.04 -27.96 -4.92
CA HIS A 662 -7.74 -29.22 -4.65
C HIS A 662 -7.99 -29.43 -3.15
N TYR A 663 -9.27 -29.42 -2.73
CA TYR A 663 -9.69 -29.55 -1.33
C TYR A 663 -9.21 -30.86 -0.69
N GLY A 664 -9.37 -31.99 -1.41
CA GLY A 664 -8.95 -33.28 -0.88
C GLY A 664 -7.48 -33.38 -0.49
N SER A 665 -6.62 -32.62 -1.19
CA SER A 665 -5.18 -32.57 -0.87
C SER A 665 -4.83 -31.59 0.24
N ASN A 666 -5.69 -30.57 0.49
CA ASN A 666 -5.43 -29.52 1.47
C ASN A 666 -6.16 -29.71 2.80
N LYS A 667 -7.22 -30.51 2.85
CA LYS A 667 -8.17 -30.64 3.98
C LYS A 667 -7.49 -30.78 5.34
N ASP A 668 -6.61 -31.77 5.50
CA ASP A 668 -5.99 -32.07 6.78
C ASP A 668 -5.07 -30.93 7.25
N ALA A 669 -4.31 -30.36 6.31
CA ALA A 669 -3.46 -29.19 6.59
C ALA A 669 -4.32 -27.96 6.97
N MET A 670 -5.42 -27.71 6.25
CA MET A 670 -6.36 -26.61 6.55
C MET A 670 -6.89 -26.73 7.97
N ILE A 671 -7.41 -27.92 8.35
CA ILE A 671 -7.97 -28.15 9.69
C ILE A 671 -6.92 -27.93 10.78
N SER A 672 -5.70 -28.45 10.60
CA SER A 672 -4.61 -28.23 11.54
C SER A 672 -4.25 -26.75 11.70
N GLN A 673 -4.05 -26.05 10.59
CA GLN A 673 -3.68 -24.63 10.56
C GLN A 673 -4.77 -23.73 11.14
N ILE A 674 -6.04 -24.01 10.85
CA ILE A 674 -7.19 -23.29 11.42
C ILE A 674 -7.22 -23.47 12.94
N ASN A 675 -7.04 -24.69 13.44
CA ASN A 675 -7.01 -24.97 14.87
C ASN A 675 -5.85 -24.24 15.57
N ASP A 676 -4.64 -24.23 14.99
CA ASP A 676 -3.49 -23.51 15.55
C ASP A 676 -3.76 -22.01 15.65
N ILE A 677 -4.27 -21.38 14.58
CA ILE A 677 -4.60 -19.97 14.56
C ILE A 677 -5.74 -19.67 15.54
N THR A 678 -6.78 -20.50 15.59
CA THR A 678 -7.92 -20.35 16.47
C THR A 678 -7.51 -20.45 17.94
N ASN A 679 -6.70 -21.44 18.30
CA ASN A 679 -6.20 -21.61 19.66
C ASN A 679 -5.37 -20.40 20.13
N ALA A 680 -4.63 -19.78 19.21
CA ALA A 680 -3.86 -18.59 19.52
C ALA A 680 -4.73 -17.33 19.66
N LEU A 681 -5.73 -17.15 18.78
CA LEU A 681 -6.41 -15.85 18.60
C LEU A 681 -7.76 -15.74 19.31
N ASN A 682 -8.41 -16.84 19.76
CA ASN A 682 -9.74 -16.78 20.37
C ASN A 682 -9.82 -15.88 21.60
N SER A 683 -8.76 -15.80 22.40
CA SER A 683 -8.71 -14.91 23.59
C SER A 683 -8.61 -13.43 23.25
N VAL A 684 -8.35 -13.08 21.97
CA VAL A 684 -8.11 -11.72 21.50
C VAL A 684 -9.03 -11.30 20.34
N VAL A 685 -10.12 -12.03 20.10
CA VAL A 685 -11.15 -11.66 19.12
C VAL A 685 -11.71 -10.28 19.48
N GLY A 686 -11.79 -9.37 18.51
CA GLY A 686 -12.27 -8.00 18.71
C GLY A 686 -11.36 -7.10 19.56
N LYS A 687 -10.14 -7.55 19.93
CA LYS A 687 -9.19 -6.76 20.72
C LYS A 687 -8.14 -6.11 19.82
N ALA A 688 -7.89 -4.83 20.04
CA ALA A 688 -6.87 -4.08 19.32
C ALA A 688 -5.45 -4.49 19.74
N ILE A 689 -4.51 -4.48 18.80
CA ILE A 689 -3.07 -4.62 19.11
C ILE A 689 -2.59 -3.29 19.70
N VAL A 690 -2.02 -3.35 20.92
CA VAL A 690 -1.52 -2.17 21.62
C VAL A 690 -0.01 -2.07 21.65
N SER A 691 0.70 -3.19 21.52
CA SER A 691 2.16 -3.23 21.46
C SER A 691 2.63 -4.44 20.64
N ARG A 692 3.78 -4.28 20.00
CA ARG A 692 4.54 -5.36 19.36
C ARG A 692 6.01 -5.11 19.53
N GLU A 693 6.75 -6.10 20.01
CA GLU A 693 8.19 -6.02 20.26
C GLU A 693 8.91 -7.25 19.71
N VAL A 694 10.05 -7.04 19.07
CA VAL A 694 10.97 -8.08 18.64
C VAL A 694 11.98 -8.30 19.77
N LEU A 695 11.85 -9.40 20.49
CA LEU A 695 12.72 -9.74 21.63
C LEU A 695 14.11 -10.17 21.15
N GLU A 696 14.14 -11.01 20.14
CA GLU A 696 15.34 -11.42 19.39
C GLU A 696 14.97 -11.67 17.93
N ALA A 697 15.97 -11.83 17.05
CA ALA A 697 15.70 -12.17 15.65
C ALA A 697 14.82 -13.42 15.54
N GLY A 698 13.63 -13.26 14.99
CA GLY A 698 12.65 -14.33 14.86
C GLY A 698 11.83 -14.63 16.11
N VAL A 699 11.93 -13.85 17.20
CA VAL A 699 11.08 -13.98 18.39
C VAL A 699 10.35 -12.68 18.68
N VAL A 700 9.03 -12.71 18.69
CA VAL A 700 8.19 -11.52 18.81
C VAL A 700 7.15 -11.71 19.90
N VAL A 701 6.80 -10.62 20.60
CA VAL A 701 5.64 -10.56 21.49
C VAL A 701 4.66 -9.50 21.01
N VAL A 702 3.38 -9.85 20.97
CA VAL A 702 2.27 -8.94 20.64
C VAL A 702 1.36 -8.85 21.85
N THR A 703 1.04 -7.61 22.26
CA THR A 703 0.14 -7.35 23.39
C THR A 703 -1.16 -6.75 22.87
N TYR A 704 -2.27 -7.26 23.37
CA TYR A 704 -3.61 -6.82 23.01
C TYR A 704 -4.23 -5.93 24.09
N SER A 705 -5.33 -5.23 23.76
CA SER A 705 -6.01 -4.27 24.64
C SER A 705 -6.68 -4.87 25.88
N ASN A 706 -6.70 -6.19 26.00
CA ASN A 706 -7.14 -6.95 27.19
C ASN A 706 -5.95 -7.54 27.97
N ASP A 707 -4.74 -7.02 27.77
CA ASP A 707 -3.47 -7.43 28.38
C ASP A 707 -2.97 -8.84 28.03
N VAL A 708 -3.67 -9.57 27.17
CA VAL A 708 -3.21 -10.86 26.64
C VAL A 708 -1.97 -10.63 25.78
N LYS A 709 -0.97 -11.48 25.97
CA LYS A 709 0.27 -11.50 25.21
C LYS A 709 0.40 -12.78 24.42
N ILE A 710 0.73 -12.64 23.13
CA ILE A 710 1.04 -13.76 22.26
C ILE A 710 2.52 -13.65 21.87
N TYR A 711 3.29 -14.65 22.29
CA TYR A 711 4.68 -14.82 21.88
C TYR A 711 4.74 -15.73 20.67
N VAL A 712 5.51 -15.36 19.66
CA VAL A 712 5.71 -16.15 18.44
C VAL A 712 7.21 -16.36 18.23
N ASN A 713 7.59 -17.60 18.01
CA ASN A 713 8.98 -18.03 17.81
C ASN A 713 9.13 -18.69 16.42
N TYR A 714 9.79 -17.99 15.51
CA TYR A 714 10.11 -18.45 14.16
C TYR A 714 11.45 -19.21 14.09
N THR A 715 12.12 -19.38 15.21
CA THR A 715 13.44 -20.04 15.26
C THR A 715 13.31 -21.56 15.43
N ASN A 716 14.35 -22.30 15.10
CA ASN A 716 14.39 -23.74 15.28
C ASN A 716 14.82 -24.18 16.71
N SER A 717 14.76 -23.29 17.68
CA SER A 717 15.10 -23.57 19.07
C SER A 717 14.07 -22.95 20.00
N ASP A 718 13.80 -23.60 21.12
CA ASP A 718 12.92 -23.08 22.13
C ASP A 718 13.48 -21.75 22.70
N TYR A 719 12.57 -20.80 22.95
CA TYR A 719 12.92 -19.52 23.54
C TYR A 719 12.34 -19.38 24.95
N THR A 720 13.20 -19.15 25.92
CA THR A 720 12.80 -18.96 27.31
C THR A 720 12.60 -17.47 27.60
N VAL A 721 11.35 -17.04 27.74
CA VAL A 721 11.01 -15.68 28.14
C VAL A 721 11.33 -15.43 29.61
N ASN A 722 10.94 -16.38 30.46
CA ASN A 722 11.21 -16.40 31.89
C ASN A 722 11.01 -17.83 32.46
N SER A 723 11.15 -18.03 33.77
CA SER A 723 11.03 -19.34 34.40
C SER A 723 9.69 -20.08 34.15
N ASN A 724 8.64 -19.36 33.78
CA ASN A 724 7.28 -19.89 33.62
C ASN A 724 6.80 -19.88 32.16
N VAL A 725 7.49 -19.22 31.24
CA VAL A 725 7.09 -19.05 29.85
C VAL A 725 8.22 -19.47 28.94
N VAL A 726 8.03 -20.59 28.27
CA VAL A 726 8.88 -21.10 27.19
C VAL A 726 8.03 -21.12 25.93
N VAL A 727 8.57 -20.64 24.83
CA VAL A 727 7.96 -20.66 23.50
C VAL A 727 8.70 -21.69 22.68
N GLU A 728 8.03 -22.75 22.29
CA GLU A 728 8.62 -23.83 21.51
C GLU A 728 9.16 -23.33 20.17
N SER A 729 10.14 -24.06 19.61
CA SER A 729 10.67 -23.79 18.27
C SER A 729 9.54 -23.86 17.23
N MET A 730 9.51 -22.94 16.26
CA MET A 730 8.45 -22.84 15.26
C MET A 730 7.05 -22.88 15.86
N GLY A 731 6.84 -22.11 16.94
CA GLY A 731 5.62 -22.18 17.73
C GLY A 731 5.20 -20.83 18.34
N TYR A 732 4.21 -20.90 19.18
CA TYR A 732 3.66 -19.73 19.87
C TYR A 732 3.25 -20.05 21.31
N LYS A 733 3.04 -18.99 22.12
CA LYS A 733 2.54 -19.10 23.49
C LYS A 733 1.63 -17.93 23.80
N VAL A 734 0.40 -18.23 24.25
CA VAL A 734 -0.57 -17.26 24.76
C VAL A 734 -0.42 -17.15 26.28
N VAL A 735 -0.36 -15.93 26.80
CA VAL A 735 -0.17 -15.63 28.25
C VAL A 735 -1.10 -14.51 28.68
#